data_c71276931011b06609b36ee481a95759
#
_entry.id   c71276931011b06609b36ee481a95759
#
_cell.length_a   1.000
_cell.length_b   1.000
_cell.length_c   1.000
_cell.angle_alpha   90.00
_cell.angle_beta   90.00
_cell.angle_gamma   90.00
#
_symmetry.space_group_name_H-M   'P 1'
#
loop_
_entity.id
_entity.type
_entity.pdbx_description
1 polymer ?
#
loop_
_entity_poly.entity_id
_entity_poly.type
_entity_poly.pdbx_seq_one_letter_code
_entity_poly.pdbx_strand_id
1 'polypeptide(L)'
;MGSMIHRLQRIVQEVNRASDINSALLLITESLTRDLSVEACTIFLTQKDEPDTLVLQAASGLNPEIIGTVRRKLGQGLVGTIAARAEAMNLVDAPAHPKFMHVPDSGETDFPIMLGVPIMAHREVLGVIAVQRSEHVFNEDEEAFLTTLAAQLATSIERAESQGRFSTEQATHVIRGVAGAPGMAIGVALVLNRGVNLESVPNKRTDDIDGELQNFREAVRKVREELTEQAELMRASLPEEECALFIAYAQMLSGGSLIDDTEEGIKDGIWAPSSWRDTVEQHAHVFTRMEDPYLAERANDIRDLGLRVLRKLMLEQSGDIDFPEHTILVGDEVTATDLAETPLDRLSGIVSAHGSSSSHVAILAHALGIPAVMGVPNLPVKQLDGVDLVVDGYNGSAFINPSKSVLTEYRQYLREEAAIEQDLLVLKNQPAITTDKHRVSLLVNSGLMSDYTPSLRSGAEGVGLYRTEIPFQIRDRFPGEEEQYLIYRDVLNTFKGMPVVLRTLDVGGDKPLSYFPIHEANPFLGWRGVRITLDHPEIFVTQVRAMIRANVKVNNLEILLPMISGKAELVECLVLIKRVRAEIEEELGQQIALPRIGAMIEVPSAVYQIEDICALTDFVSIGTNDLTQYLLAVDRNNENVADLFSSMHPAVLKAMRQIVQGAAKSGTPVSVCGELAGDPLGVMALIGMGINSLSMSVGSLLRAKKVIMSFSYHELAELLDQALLISDAAQIRQLYAHKLDSRGLGGLIRAGK
;
A
#
# COMPACT_ATOMS: atom_id res chain seq x y z
N MET A 1 -31.97 -25.83 -9.06
CA MET A 1 -30.72 -24.99 -9.11
C MET A 1 -30.99 -23.49 -9.31
N GLY A 2 -31.75 -23.01 -10.32
CA GLY A 2 -31.94 -21.56 -10.50
C GLY A 2 -32.61 -20.81 -9.33
N SER A 3 -33.46 -21.45 -8.55
CA SER A 3 -34.15 -20.85 -7.40
C SER A 3 -33.20 -20.64 -6.19
N MET A 4 -32.27 -21.55 -5.97
CA MET A 4 -31.36 -21.51 -4.80
C MET A 4 -30.26 -20.44 -4.94
N ILE A 5 -29.70 -20.26 -6.15
CA ILE A 5 -28.73 -19.20 -6.46
C ILE A 5 -29.38 -17.82 -6.29
N HIS A 6 -30.62 -17.64 -6.69
CA HIS A 6 -31.32 -16.36 -6.51
C HIS A 6 -31.60 -16.05 -5.04
N ARG A 7 -31.87 -17.07 -4.21
CA ARG A 7 -32.03 -16.90 -2.76
C ARG A 7 -30.72 -16.48 -2.11
N LEU A 8 -29.61 -17.15 -2.46
CA LEU A 8 -28.28 -16.80 -1.99
C LEU A 8 -27.90 -15.33 -2.33
N GLN A 9 -28.08 -14.94 -3.59
CA GLN A 9 -27.79 -13.58 -4.03
C GLN A 9 -28.62 -12.53 -3.28
N ARG A 10 -29.90 -12.81 -3.02
CA ARG A 10 -30.77 -11.92 -2.25
C ARG A 10 -30.28 -11.77 -0.81
N ILE A 11 -30.01 -12.89 -0.11
CA ILE A 11 -29.53 -12.85 1.27
C ILE A 11 -28.22 -12.05 1.36
N VAL A 12 -27.26 -12.30 0.46
CA VAL A 12 -25.99 -11.56 0.42
C VAL A 12 -26.19 -10.06 0.16
N GLN A 13 -27.14 -9.69 -0.72
CA GLN A 13 -27.45 -8.28 -0.94
C GLN A 13 -28.13 -7.60 0.25
N GLU A 14 -29.02 -8.31 0.97
CA GLU A 14 -29.66 -7.81 2.18
C GLU A 14 -28.65 -7.60 3.30
N VAL A 15 -27.71 -8.54 3.47
CA VAL A 15 -26.59 -8.45 4.43
C VAL A 15 -25.69 -7.26 4.15
N ASN A 16 -25.32 -7.06 2.88
CA ASN A 16 -24.45 -5.94 2.50
C ASN A 16 -25.11 -4.55 2.66
N ARG A 17 -26.43 -4.49 2.84
CA ARG A 17 -27.19 -3.26 3.10
C ARG A 17 -27.45 -3.00 4.57
N ALA A 18 -27.17 -3.96 5.46
CA ALA A 18 -27.40 -3.80 6.89
C ALA A 18 -26.47 -2.75 7.49
N SER A 19 -26.99 -1.94 8.39
CA SER A 19 -26.25 -0.85 9.04
C SER A 19 -25.16 -1.32 10.00
N ASP A 20 -25.32 -2.53 10.55
CA ASP A 20 -24.40 -3.15 11.51
C ASP A 20 -24.47 -4.68 11.40
N ILE A 21 -23.46 -5.35 11.98
CA ILE A 21 -23.33 -6.81 11.89
C ILE A 21 -24.45 -7.54 12.62
N ASN A 22 -24.91 -7.04 13.78
CA ASN A 22 -25.96 -7.70 14.56
C ASN A 22 -27.28 -7.69 13.78
N SER A 23 -27.61 -6.56 13.16
CA SER A 23 -28.77 -6.44 12.24
C SER A 23 -28.60 -7.37 11.03
N ALA A 24 -27.40 -7.49 10.49
CA ALA A 24 -27.11 -8.42 9.37
C ALA A 24 -27.32 -9.88 9.79
N LEU A 25 -26.78 -10.31 10.92
CA LEU A 25 -26.92 -11.68 11.44
C LEU A 25 -28.38 -12.03 11.75
N LEU A 26 -29.14 -11.08 12.29
CA LEU A 26 -30.58 -11.28 12.53
C LEU A 26 -31.34 -11.45 11.22
N LEU A 27 -31.12 -10.59 10.24
CA LEU A 27 -31.72 -10.72 8.90
C LEU A 27 -31.40 -12.07 8.24
N ILE A 28 -30.18 -12.58 8.44
CA ILE A 28 -29.79 -13.90 7.93
C ILE A 28 -30.58 -15.00 8.59
N THR A 29 -30.68 -15.00 9.92
CA THR A 29 -31.43 -16.04 10.65
C THR A 29 -32.90 -16.03 10.26
N GLU A 30 -33.52 -14.88 10.09
CA GLU A 30 -34.91 -14.74 9.62
C GLU A 30 -35.08 -15.17 8.15
N SER A 31 -34.11 -14.86 7.28
CA SER A 31 -34.15 -15.26 5.88
C SER A 31 -33.99 -16.77 5.73
N LEU A 32 -33.06 -17.38 6.52
CA LEU A 32 -32.85 -18.83 6.50
C LEU A 32 -34.07 -19.60 7.02
N THR A 33 -34.73 -19.14 8.10
CA THR A 33 -35.96 -19.79 8.60
C THR A 33 -37.05 -19.80 7.54
N ARG A 34 -37.18 -18.74 6.76
CA ARG A 34 -38.13 -18.62 5.68
C ARG A 34 -37.76 -19.45 4.45
N ASP A 35 -36.50 -19.33 4.01
CA ASP A 35 -36.06 -19.86 2.70
C ASP A 35 -35.80 -21.38 2.74
N LEU A 36 -35.38 -21.93 3.88
CA LEU A 36 -35.22 -23.36 4.11
C LEU A 36 -36.42 -24.01 4.76
N SER A 37 -37.47 -23.23 5.09
CA SER A 37 -38.65 -23.71 5.82
C SER A 37 -38.26 -24.48 7.07
N VAL A 38 -37.40 -23.86 7.90
CA VAL A 38 -36.95 -24.39 9.19
C VAL A 38 -37.55 -23.59 10.34
N GLU A 39 -37.77 -24.25 11.47
CA GLU A 39 -38.37 -23.61 12.62
C GLU A 39 -37.39 -22.79 13.43
N ALA A 40 -36.12 -23.19 13.46
CA ALA A 40 -35.10 -22.43 14.19
C ALA A 40 -33.78 -22.28 13.40
N CYS A 41 -33.15 -21.13 13.59
CA CYS A 41 -31.81 -20.83 13.06
C CYS A 41 -30.99 -20.10 14.13
N THR A 42 -29.73 -20.48 14.30
CA THR A 42 -28.80 -19.86 15.23
C THR A 42 -27.46 -19.58 14.58
N ILE A 43 -26.83 -18.46 14.93
CA ILE A 43 -25.47 -18.12 14.53
C ILE A 43 -24.63 -17.86 15.76
N PHE A 44 -23.55 -18.65 15.90
CA PHE A 44 -22.54 -18.50 16.91
C PHE A 44 -21.27 -17.92 16.29
N LEU A 45 -20.61 -16.97 16.96
CA LEU A 45 -19.32 -16.43 16.53
C LEU A 45 -18.29 -16.59 17.65
N THR A 46 -17.02 -16.72 17.27
CA THR A 46 -15.87 -16.67 18.18
C THR A 46 -15.67 -15.26 18.71
N GLN A 47 -15.04 -15.10 19.86
CA GLN A 47 -14.65 -13.78 20.40
C GLN A 47 -13.15 -13.59 20.30
N LYS A 48 -12.68 -12.38 19.92
CA LYS A 48 -11.25 -12.07 19.79
C LYS A 48 -10.46 -12.29 21.09
N ASP A 49 -11.06 -11.94 22.22
CA ASP A 49 -10.42 -12.09 23.53
C ASP A 49 -10.45 -13.54 24.06
N GLU A 50 -11.33 -14.38 23.51
CA GLU A 50 -11.49 -15.79 23.84
C GLU A 50 -11.72 -16.63 22.58
N PRO A 51 -10.70 -16.86 21.74
CA PRO A 51 -10.86 -17.52 20.43
C PRO A 51 -11.38 -18.97 20.52
N ASP A 52 -11.25 -19.61 21.68
CA ASP A 52 -11.80 -20.96 21.93
C ASP A 52 -13.26 -20.95 22.38
N THR A 53 -13.91 -19.79 22.45
CA THR A 53 -15.27 -19.62 22.96
C THR A 53 -16.21 -19.06 21.88
N LEU A 54 -17.26 -19.80 21.58
CA LEU A 54 -18.36 -19.42 20.69
C LEU A 54 -19.47 -18.78 21.48
N VAL A 55 -20.00 -17.65 21.06
CA VAL A 55 -21.14 -16.94 21.67
C VAL A 55 -22.29 -16.86 20.69
N LEU A 56 -23.50 -17.13 21.13
CA LEU A 56 -24.71 -16.99 20.32
C LEU A 56 -24.96 -15.50 20.04
N GLN A 57 -24.83 -15.10 18.77
CA GLN A 57 -24.98 -13.70 18.34
C GLN A 57 -26.34 -13.40 17.72
N ALA A 58 -26.96 -14.39 17.07
CA ALA A 58 -28.29 -14.22 16.48
C ALA A 58 -29.07 -15.54 16.54
N ALA A 59 -30.37 -15.44 16.73
CA ALA A 59 -31.28 -16.56 16.71
C ALA A 59 -32.65 -16.15 16.16
N SER A 60 -33.29 -17.04 15.39
CA SER A 60 -34.67 -16.94 14.94
C SER A 60 -35.41 -18.24 15.25
N GLY A 61 -36.66 -18.15 15.65
CA GLY A 61 -37.48 -19.32 16.04
C GLY A 61 -37.20 -19.90 17.43
N LEU A 62 -36.27 -19.29 18.19
CA LEU A 62 -35.98 -19.64 19.61
C LEU A 62 -36.20 -18.41 20.50
N ASN A 63 -36.17 -18.65 21.85
CA ASN A 63 -36.31 -17.55 22.79
C ASN A 63 -35.20 -16.49 22.63
N PRO A 64 -35.53 -15.22 22.35
CA PRO A 64 -34.52 -14.17 22.12
C PRO A 64 -33.63 -13.86 23.34
N GLU A 65 -34.05 -14.16 24.56
CA GLU A 65 -33.29 -13.87 25.76
C GLU A 65 -31.99 -14.69 25.90
N ILE A 66 -31.86 -15.76 25.10
CA ILE A 66 -30.62 -16.56 25.08
C ILE A 66 -29.49 -15.91 24.25
N ILE A 67 -29.76 -14.93 23.42
CA ILE A 67 -28.78 -14.24 22.58
C ILE A 67 -27.78 -13.52 23.51
N GLY A 68 -26.49 -13.65 23.21
CA GLY A 68 -25.37 -13.10 24.02
C GLY A 68 -25.06 -13.85 25.30
N THR A 69 -25.99 -14.71 25.78
CA THR A 69 -25.83 -15.42 27.09
C THR A 69 -25.27 -16.83 26.88
N VAL A 70 -25.64 -17.51 25.81
CA VAL A 70 -25.20 -18.89 25.53
C VAL A 70 -23.78 -18.88 24.98
N ARG A 71 -22.88 -19.55 25.71
CA ARG A 71 -21.48 -19.73 25.37
C ARG A 71 -21.14 -21.21 25.24
N ARG A 72 -20.26 -21.56 24.30
CA ARG A 72 -19.77 -22.92 24.04
C ARG A 72 -18.28 -22.89 23.75
N LYS A 73 -17.50 -23.74 24.41
CA LYS A 73 -16.10 -23.94 24.06
C LYS A 73 -15.96 -24.84 22.83
N LEU A 74 -14.85 -24.73 22.11
CA LEU A 74 -14.51 -25.66 21.03
C LEU A 74 -14.59 -27.11 21.54
N GLY A 75 -15.29 -27.97 20.81
CA GLY A 75 -15.57 -29.36 21.18
C GLY A 75 -16.72 -29.56 22.20
N GLN A 76 -17.28 -28.52 22.77
CA GLN A 76 -18.37 -28.55 23.74
C GLN A 76 -19.75 -28.42 23.06
N GLY A 77 -20.63 -29.38 23.28
CA GLY A 77 -21.93 -29.43 22.61
C GLY A 77 -21.82 -29.75 21.09
N LEU A 78 -22.92 -29.69 20.37
CA LEU A 78 -22.93 -29.93 18.92
C LEU A 78 -22.24 -28.79 18.20
N VAL A 79 -22.58 -27.54 18.46
CA VAL A 79 -22.01 -26.34 17.86
C VAL A 79 -20.48 -26.27 18.08
N GLY A 80 -20.01 -26.47 19.31
CA GLY A 80 -18.57 -26.49 19.58
C GLY A 80 -17.86 -27.69 18.94
N THR A 81 -18.57 -28.78 18.69
CA THR A 81 -17.98 -29.94 17.94
C THR A 81 -17.85 -29.65 16.46
N ILE A 82 -18.83 -28.99 15.84
CA ILE A 82 -18.78 -28.50 14.45
C ILE A 82 -17.58 -27.57 14.30
N ALA A 83 -17.44 -26.61 15.19
CA ALA A 83 -16.33 -25.68 15.17
C ALA A 83 -14.96 -26.38 15.34
N ALA A 84 -14.83 -27.28 16.31
CA ALA A 84 -13.57 -27.99 16.58
C ALA A 84 -13.12 -28.93 15.44
N ARG A 85 -14.06 -29.45 14.67
CA ARG A 85 -13.78 -30.33 13.52
C ARG A 85 -13.67 -29.59 12.19
N ALA A 86 -14.22 -28.35 12.16
CA ALA A 86 -14.41 -27.58 10.92
C ALA A 86 -15.18 -28.36 9.83
N GLU A 87 -16.16 -29.16 10.24
CA GLU A 87 -16.94 -30.05 9.38
C GLU A 87 -18.44 -29.82 9.61
N ALA A 88 -19.22 -29.90 8.54
CA ALA A 88 -20.68 -29.87 8.64
C ALA A 88 -21.21 -31.09 9.41
N MET A 89 -22.32 -30.90 10.13
CA MET A 89 -22.97 -31.97 10.87
C MET A 89 -24.48 -31.96 10.58
N ASN A 90 -24.97 -33.05 10.00
CA ASN A 90 -26.38 -33.24 9.66
C ASN A 90 -26.94 -34.39 10.51
N LEU A 91 -27.86 -34.07 11.43
CA LEU A 91 -28.38 -35.01 12.44
C LEU A 91 -29.90 -35.15 12.33
N VAL A 92 -30.37 -36.37 12.37
CA VAL A 92 -31.81 -36.73 12.36
C VAL A 92 -32.44 -36.53 13.74
N ASP A 93 -31.66 -36.75 14.80
CA ASP A 93 -32.08 -36.60 16.18
C ASP A 93 -30.92 -36.00 16.99
N ALA A 94 -30.85 -34.67 17.02
CA ALA A 94 -29.83 -33.95 17.75
C ALA A 94 -29.88 -34.19 19.28
N PRO A 95 -31.03 -34.23 19.93
CA PRO A 95 -31.14 -34.56 21.34
C PRO A 95 -30.60 -35.95 21.73
N ALA A 96 -30.66 -36.93 20.85
CA ALA A 96 -30.10 -38.28 21.11
C ALA A 96 -28.57 -38.33 20.93
N HIS A 97 -27.94 -37.30 20.39
CA HIS A 97 -26.49 -37.28 20.18
C HIS A 97 -25.72 -37.14 21.52
N PRO A 98 -24.66 -37.95 21.77
CA PRO A 98 -23.94 -37.95 23.07
C PRO A 98 -23.36 -36.59 23.48
N LYS A 99 -23.12 -35.70 22.54
CA LYS A 99 -22.61 -34.35 22.77
C LYS A 99 -23.71 -33.27 22.82
N PHE A 100 -24.96 -33.66 22.73
CA PHE A 100 -26.03 -32.66 22.85
C PHE A 100 -25.98 -32.01 24.25
N MET A 101 -26.09 -30.70 24.26
CA MET A 101 -26.14 -29.92 25.51
C MET A 101 -27.37 -29.02 25.47
N HIS A 102 -28.37 -29.38 26.21
CA HIS A 102 -29.60 -28.62 26.32
C HIS A 102 -29.35 -27.20 26.83
N VAL A 103 -30.00 -26.23 26.21
CA VAL A 103 -30.09 -24.83 26.68
C VAL A 103 -31.47 -24.67 27.37
N PRO A 104 -31.53 -24.43 28.68
CA PRO A 104 -32.81 -24.23 29.36
C PRO A 104 -33.60 -23.09 28.73
N ASP A 105 -34.91 -23.25 28.63
CA ASP A 105 -35.85 -22.26 28.10
C ASP A 105 -35.62 -21.79 26.65
N SER A 106 -34.79 -22.49 25.89
CA SER A 106 -34.51 -22.13 24.49
C SER A 106 -35.60 -22.54 23.50
N GLY A 107 -36.30 -23.66 23.77
CA GLY A 107 -37.23 -24.28 22.84
C GLY A 107 -36.57 -25.20 21.77
N GLU A 108 -35.25 -25.41 21.83
CA GLU A 108 -34.50 -26.18 20.82
C GLU A 108 -34.83 -27.67 20.75
N THR A 109 -35.39 -28.22 21.86
CA THR A 109 -35.77 -29.65 21.93
C THR A 109 -37.01 -30.01 21.12
N ASP A 110 -37.78 -29.00 20.69
CA ASP A 110 -38.98 -29.20 19.87
C ASP A 110 -38.60 -29.45 18.37
N PHE A 111 -37.33 -29.22 18.02
CA PHE A 111 -36.82 -29.33 16.66
C PHE A 111 -35.62 -30.29 16.59
N PRO A 112 -35.85 -31.63 16.58
CA PRO A 112 -34.78 -32.62 16.75
C PRO A 112 -33.84 -32.76 15.55
N ILE A 113 -34.25 -32.37 14.34
CA ILE A 113 -33.44 -32.50 13.14
C ILE A 113 -32.56 -31.24 12.99
N MET A 114 -31.24 -31.40 12.95
CA MET A 114 -30.30 -30.32 12.95
C MET A 114 -29.29 -30.45 11.80
N LEU A 115 -29.06 -29.33 11.10
CA LEU A 115 -27.93 -29.15 10.21
C LEU A 115 -27.11 -27.97 10.72
N GLY A 116 -25.82 -28.20 10.98
CA GLY A 116 -24.88 -27.16 11.39
C GLY A 116 -23.66 -27.15 10.48
N VAL A 117 -23.21 -25.95 10.09
CA VAL A 117 -22.04 -25.75 9.25
C VAL A 117 -21.09 -24.73 9.87
N PRO A 118 -19.76 -24.91 9.74
CA PRO A 118 -18.79 -23.93 10.23
C PRO A 118 -18.71 -22.72 9.27
N ILE A 119 -18.53 -21.52 9.84
CA ILE A 119 -18.18 -20.30 9.13
C ILE A 119 -16.65 -20.23 9.16
N MET A 120 -16.00 -20.32 7.98
CA MET A 120 -14.55 -20.46 7.88
C MET A 120 -13.94 -19.32 7.06
N ALA A 121 -12.84 -18.72 7.57
CA ALA A 121 -11.98 -17.83 6.79
C ALA A 121 -10.51 -18.10 7.12
N HIS A 122 -9.63 -17.97 6.15
CA HIS A 122 -8.17 -18.12 6.33
C HIS A 122 -7.73 -19.35 7.15
N ARG A 123 -8.47 -20.48 7.03
CA ARG A 123 -8.29 -21.74 7.78
C ARG A 123 -8.67 -21.66 9.28
N GLU A 124 -9.30 -20.57 9.69
CA GLU A 124 -9.81 -20.41 11.05
C GLU A 124 -11.34 -20.49 11.07
N VAL A 125 -11.90 -20.95 12.19
CA VAL A 125 -13.35 -21.00 12.39
C VAL A 125 -13.79 -19.71 13.04
N LEU A 126 -14.52 -18.87 12.31
CA LEU A 126 -15.11 -17.63 12.82
C LEU A 126 -16.42 -17.87 13.56
N GLY A 127 -17.08 -19.00 13.29
CA GLY A 127 -18.35 -19.29 13.90
C GLY A 127 -19.04 -20.55 13.38
N VAL A 128 -20.30 -20.71 13.72
CA VAL A 128 -21.15 -21.82 13.29
C VAL A 128 -22.56 -21.31 13.02
N ILE A 129 -23.15 -21.71 11.90
CA ILE A 129 -24.57 -21.56 11.60
C ILE A 129 -25.24 -22.91 11.83
N ALA A 130 -26.33 -22.94 12.60
CA ALA A 130 -27.14 -24.13 12.78
C ALA A 130 -28.62 -23.85 12.50
N VAL A 131 -29.26 -24.73 11.73
CA VAL A 131 -30.69 -24.70 11.44
C VAL A 131 -31.34 -25.97 11.97
N GLN A 132 -32.57 -25.85 12.47
CA GLN A 132 -33.29 -26.95 13.06
C GLN A 132 -34.74 -27.00 12.59
N ARG A 133 -35.28 -28.20 12.47
CA ARG A 133 -36.69 -28.45 12.11
C ARG A 133 -37.22 -29.74 12.74
N SER A 134 -38.56 -29.83 12.80
CA SER A 134 -39.26 -30.95 13.39
C SER A 134 -39.51 -32.10 12.40
N GLU A 135 -39.65 -31.78 11.11
CA GLU A 135 -39.97 -32.74 10.06
C GLU A 135 -38.96 -32.66 8.90
N HIS A 136 -38.75 -33.80 8.25
CA HIS A 136 -37.86 -33.98 7.08
C HIS A 136 -36.38 -33.74 7.36
N VAL A 137 -35.57 -34.73 7.02
CA VAL A 137 -34.08 -34.66 7.12
C VAL A 137 -33.54 -33.71 6.07
N PHE A 138 -32.49 -32.95 6.38
CA PHE A 138 -31.80 -32.08 5.43
C PHE A 138 -31.13 -32.92 4.32
N ASN A 139 -31.36 -32.51 3.07
CA ASN A 139 -30.75 -33.15 1.91
C ASN A 139 -29.39 -32.50 1.55
N GLU A 140 -28.66 -33.11 0.61
CA GLU A 140 -27.35 -32.62 0.16
C GLU A 140 -27.39 -31.21 -0.45
N ASP A 141 -28.48 -30.82 -1.14
CA ASP A 141 -28.62 -29.48 -1.73
C ASP A 141 -28.80 -28.41 -0.66
N GLU A 142 -29.52 -28.70 0.45
CA GLU A 142 -29.71 -27.81 1.58
C GLU A 142 -28.40 -27.65 2.36
N GLU A 143 -27.63 -28.73 2.53
CA GLU A 143 -26.31 -28.71 3.18
C GLU A 143 -25.31 -27.89 2.33
N ALA A 144 -25.27 -28.12 1.02
CA ALA A 144 -24.43 -27.35 0.10
C ALA A 144 -24.80 -25.86 0.10
N PHE A 145 -26.09 -25.55 0.13
CA PHE A 145 -26.58 -24.16 0.21
C PHE A 145 -26.12 -23.48 1.50
N LEU A 146 -26.29 -24.11 2.65
CA LEU A 146 -25.91 -23.54 3.94
C LEU A 146 -24.38 -23.38 4.05
N THR A 147 -23.61 -24.35 3.53
CA THR A 147 -22.16 -24.28 3.45
C THR A 147 -21.69 -23.11 2.57
N THR A 148 -22.33 -22.92 1.39
CA THR A 148 -22.01 -21.81 0.49
C THR A 148 -22.32 -20.45 1.15
N LEU A 149 -23.47 -20.36 1.84
CA LEU A 149 -23.81 -19.15 2.58
C LEU A 149 -22.83 -18.86 3.72
N ALA A 150 -22.41 -19.88 4.46
CA ALA A 150 -21.43 -19.74 5.55
C ALA A 150 -20.09 -19.18 5.03
N ALA A 151 -19.62 -19.65 3.86
CA ALA A 151 -18.42 -19.14 3.20
C ALA A 151 -18.55 -17.67 2.78
N GLN A 152 -19.72 -17.27 2.27
CA GLN A 152 -19.99 -15.86 1.91
C GLN A 152 -20.08 -14.96 3.15
N LEU A 153 -20.65 -15.47 4.24
CA LEU A 153 -20.74 -14.75 5.50
C LEU A 153 -19.39 -14.54 6.15
N ALA A 154 -18.48 -15.48 6.02
CA ALA A 154 -17.12 -15.35 6.55
C ALA A 154 -16.48 -14.04 6.07
N THR A 155 -16.55 -13.75 4.77
CA THR A 155 -16.03 -12.50 4.19
C THR A 155 -16.72 -11.25 4.74
N SER A 156 -18.03 -11.32 5.00
CA SER A 156 -18.79 -10.20 5.56
C SER A 156 -18.49 -9.96 7.03
N ILE A 157 -18.27 -11.04 7.80
CA ILE A 157 -17.87 -10.98 9.20
C ILE A 157 -16.47 -10.38 9.34
N GLU A 158 -15.51 -10.81 8.55
CA GLU A 158 -14.15 -10.25 8.54
C GLU A 158 -14.14 -8.77 8.20
N ARG A 159 -14.92 -8.35 7.20
CA ARG A 159 -15.12 -6.93 6.90
C ARG A 159 -15.70 -6.15 8.08
N ALA A 160 -16.70 -6.71 8.75
CA ALA A 160 -17.34 -6.06 9.89
C ALA A 160 -16.40 -6.02 11.10
N GLU A 161 -15.60 -7.04 11.31
CA GLU A 161 -14.55 -7.08 12.34
C GLU A 161 -13.43 -6.09 12.08
N SER A 162 -12.95 -6.03 10.86
CA SER A 162 -11.92 -5.06 10.45
C SER A 162 -12.42 -3.62 10.51
N GLN A 163 -13.75 -3.40 10.42
CA GLN A 163 -14.40 -2.10 10.56
C GLN A 163 -14.78 -1.72 12.01
N GLY A 164 -14.42 -2.54 13.02
CA GLY A 164 -14.68 -2.23 14.43
C GLY A 164 -16.15 -2.24 14.87
N ARG A 165 -17.07 -2.89 14.13
CA ARG A 165 -18.51 -2.86 14.36
C ARG A 165 -19.01 -3.77 15.50
N PHE A 166 -18.11 -4.36 16.28
CA PHE A 166 -18.44 -5.34 17.34
C PHE A 166 -18.49 -4.81 18.78
N SER A 167 -18.30 -3.50 19.05
CA SER A 167 -18.20 -3.02 20.44
C SER A 167 -19.26 -2.00 20.81
N THR A 168 -20.10 -2.38 21.74
CA THR A 168 -20.88 -1.51 22.62
C THR A 168 -19.98 -1.04 23.77
N GLU A 169 -19.86 0.29 23.92
CA GLU A 169 -19.12 1.07 24.94
C GLU A 169 -17.66 1.40 24.63
N GLN A 170 -17.42 2.69 24.25
CA GLN A 170 -16.13 3.43 24.24
C GLN A 170 -14.92 2.67 23.64
N ALA A 171 -15.12 1.90 22.60
CA ALA A 171 -14.03 1.23 21.90
C ALA A 171 -13.34 2.19 20.95
N THR A 172 -12.03 2.20 20.98
CA THR A 172 -11.17 2.79 19.96
C THR A 172 -11.60 2.27 18.58
N HIS A 173 -12.14 3.16 17.73
CA HIS A 173 -12.51 2.76 16.37
C HIS A 173 -11.25 2.70 15.51
N VAL A 174 -10.87 1.50 15.11
CA VAL A 174 -9.75 1.31 14.17
C VAL A 174 -10.29 1.35 12.75
N ILE A 175 -9.76 2.25 11.94
CA ILE A 175 -10.04 2.32 10.52
C ILE A 175 -8.78 1.90 9.74
N ARG A 176 -8.97 1.20 8.64
CA ARG A 176 -7.87 0.72 7.79
C ARG A 176 -8.00 1.28 6.38
N GLY A 177 -6.88 1.65 5.83
CA GLY A 177 -6.69 2.08 4.46
C GLY A 177 -5.38 1.51 3.90
N VAL A 178 -4.81 2.20 2.95
CA VAL A 178 -3.51 1.87 2.36
C VAL A 178 -2.44 2.74 3.01
N ALA A 179 -1.28 2.16 3.32
CA ALA A 179 -0.10 2.91 3.75
C ALA A 179 0.32 3.91 2.65
N GLY A 180 0.09 5.20 2.87
CA GLY A 180 0.43 6.27 1.94
C GLY A 180 1.85 6.80 2.17
N ALA A 181 2.20 7.09 3.42
CA ALA A 181 3.54 7.47 3.83
C ALA A 181 3.86 6.87 5.21
N PRO A 182 5.08 6.34 5.42
CA PRO A 182 5.45 5.67 6.65
C PRO A 182 5.61 6.65 7.82
N GLY A 183 5.38 6.15 9.04
CA GLY A 183 5.53 6.90 10.28
C GLY A 183 4.31 6.73 11.17
N MET A 184 4.39 7.28 12.39
CA MET A 184 3.28 7.31 13.35
C MET A 184 3.04 8.75 13.81
N ALA A 185 1.78 9.10 14.06
CA ALA A 185 1.43 10.40 14.60
C ALA A 185 0.27 10.30 15.58
N ILE A 186 0.27 11.20 16.57
CA ILE A 186 -0.84 11.43 17.49
C ILE A 186 -1.21 12.91 17.35
N GLY A 187 -2.48 13.20 17.12
CA GLY A 187 -2.93 14.58 16.95
C GLY A 187 -4.43 14.70 16.93
N VAL A 188 -4.88 15.90 16.60
CA VAL A 188 -6.30 16.25 16.49
C VAL A 188 -6.68 16.34 15.02
N ALA A 189 -7.76 15.67 14.67
CA ALA A 189 -8.30 15.71 13.31
C ALA A 189 -8.77 17.13 12.95
N LEU A 190 -8.37 17.60 11.78
CA LEU A 190 -8.85 18.83 11.18
C LEU A 190 -9.42 18.52 9.80
N VAL A 191 -10.69 18.86 9.60
CA VAL A 191 -11.38 18.74 8.32
C VAL A 191 -11.42 20.10 7.65
N LEU A 192 -10.58 20.32 6.62
CA LEU A 192 -10.53 21.60 5.91
C LEU A 192 -11.78 21.87 5.06
N ASN A 193 -12.45 20.83 4.58
CA ASN A 193 -13.62 20.92 3.70
C ASN A 193 -14.94 21.06 4.47
N ARG A 194 -15.11 22.14 5.23
CA ARG A 194 -16.35 22.40 5.96
C ARG A 194 -17.45 22.99 5.04
N GLY A 195 -18.09 22.15 4.25
CA GLY A 195 -19.41 22.45 3.70
C GLY A 195 -19.49 23.18 2.35
N VAL A 196 -18.38 23.54 1.71
CA VAL A 196 -18.40 24.09 0.34
C VAL A 196 -18.03 22.97 -0.63
N ASN A 197 -19.03 22.46 -1.35
CA ASN A 197 -18.86 21.48 -2.43
C ASN A 197 -19.43 22.09 -3.72
N LEU A 198 -18.79 21.84 -4.86
CA LEU A 198 -19.30 22.27 -6.17
C LEU A 198 -20.77 21.86 -6.37
N GLU A 199 -21.12 20.63 -5.98
CA GLU A 199 -22.50 20.11 -6.08
C GLU A 199 -23.51 20.86 -5.19
N SER A 200 -23.07 21.50 -4.10
CA SER A 200 -23.95 22.21 -3.16
C SER A 200 -24.26 23.64 -3.56
N VAL A 201 -23.62 24.17 -4.60
CA VAL A 201 -23.85 25.54 -5.07
C VAL A 201 -25.20 25.61 -5.81
N PRO A 202 -26.17 26.43 -5.34
CA PRO A 202 -27.46 26.50 -5.99
C PRO A 202 -27.39 27.26 -7.32
N ASN A 203 -28.28 26.90 -8.26
CA ASN A 203 -28.47 27.70 -9.48
C ASN A 203 -29.13 29.04 -9.13
N LYS A 204 -28.37 30.11 -9.18
CA LYS A 204 -28.84 31.46 -8.85
C LYS A 204 -28.49 32.44 -9.97
N ARG A 205 -29.36 33.45 -10.18
CA ARG A 205 -29.12 34.57 -11.08
C ARG A 205 -28.81 35.84 -10.29
N THR A 206 -28.11 36.76 -10.90
CA THR A 206 -27.78 38.08 -10.35
C THR A 206 -28.24 39.17 -11.28
N ASP A 207 -28.62 40.29 -10.69
CA ASP A 207 -28.89 41.57 -11.41
C ASP A 207 -27.66 42.49 -11.34
N ASP A 208 -26.69 42.19 -10.46
CA ASP A 208 -25.43 42.94 -10.30
C ASP A 208 -24.27 42.22 -11.03
N ILE A 209 -24.28 42.36 -12.34
CA ILE A 209 -23.28 41.71 -13.20
C ILE A 209 -21.87 42.24 -12.96
N ASP A 210 -21.75 43.57 -12.80
CA ASP A 210 -20.43 44.20 -12.63
C ASP A 210 -19.81 43.86 -11.27
N GLY A 211 -20.62 43.82 -10.20
CA GLY A 211 -20.17 43.37 -8.88
C GLY A 211 -19.74 41.93 -8.86
N GLU A 212 -20.49 41.01 -9.48
CA GLU A 212 -20.14 39.59 -9.55
C GLU A 212 -18.88 39.34 -10.38
N LEU A 213 -18.68 40.06 -11.50
CA LEU A 213 -17.45 39.99 -12.29
C LEU A 213 -16.23 40.49 -11.47
N GLN A 214 -16.40 41.55 -10.71
CA GLN A 214 -15.33 42.05 -9.84
C GLN A 214 -14.97 41.06 -8.75
N ASN A 215 -15.98 40.49 -8.06
CA ASN A 215 -15.80 39.49 -7.02
C ASN A 215 -15.09 38.23 -7.57
N PHE A 216 -15.52 37.75 -8.74
CA PHE A 216 -14.90 36.59 -9.41
C PHE A 216 -13.42 36.85 -9.73
N ARG A 217 -13.11 37.98 -10.38
CA ARG A 217 -11.73 38.35 -10.72
C ARG A 217 -10.84 38.50 -9.50
N GLU A 218 -11.37 39.07 -8.42
CA GLU A 218 -10.66 39.22 -7.16
C GLU A 218 -10.37 37.83 -6.51
N ALA A 219 -11.35 36.94 -6.49
CA ALA A 219 -11.15 35.58 -5.97
C ALA A 219 -10.10 34.80 -6.77
N VAL A 220 -10.19 34.86 -8.10
CA VAL A 220 -9.18 34.22 -9.00
C VAL A 220 -7.79 34.81 -8.78
N ARG A 221 -7.67 36.15 -8.67
CA ARG A 221 -6.40 36.81 -8.40
C ARG A 221 -5.78 36.34 -7.08
N LYS A 222 -6.57 36.34 -5.99
CA LYS A 222 -6.11 35.89 -4.67
C LYS A 222 -5.61 34.45 -4.71
N VAL A 223 -6.38 33.52 -5.29
CA VAL A 223 -5.97 32.10 -5.40
C VAL A 223 -4.69 31.95 -6.22
N ARG A 224 -4.54 32.69 -7.32
CA ARG A 224 -3.33 32.66 -8.14
C ARG A 224 -2.10 33.18 -7.39
N GLU A 225 -2.24 34.25 -6.61
CA GLU A 225 -1.17 34.79 -5.78
C GLU A 225 -0.76 33.80 -4.69
N GLU A 226 -1.73 33.19 -3.99
CA GLU A 226 -1.50 32.15 -2.98
C GLU A 226 -0.76 30.93 -3.57
N LEU A 227 -1.16 30.45 -4.76
CA LEU A 227 -0.49 29.33 -5.45
C LEU A 227 0.97 29.67 -5.79
N THR A 228 1.22 30.92 -6.21
CA THR A 228 2.57 31.36 -6.56
C THR A 228 3.45 31.49 -5.31
N GLU A 229 2.93 32.05 -4.22
CA GLU A 229 3.64 32.14 -2.94
C GLU A 229 3.92 30.74 -2.36
N GLN A 230 2.96 29.82 -2.46
CA GLN A 230 3.14 28.44 -2.02
C GLN A 230 4.23 27.71 -2.83
N ALA A 231 4.26 27.89 -4.14
CA ALA A 231 5.32 27.34 -4.98
C ALA A 231 6.72 27.85 -4.55
N GLU A 232 6.82 29.13 -4.17
CA GLU A 232 8.09 29.72 -3.72
C GLU A 232 8.49 29.24 -2.32
N LEU A 233 7.56 29.14 -1.39
CA LEU A 233 7.80 28.63 -0.03
C LEU A 233 8.24 27.16 -0.06
N MET A 234 7.61 26.37 -0.93
CA MET A 234 7.91 24.94 -1.03
C MET A 234 9.18 24.62 -1.81
N ARG A 235 9.73 25.54 -2.60
CA ARG A 235 11.03 25.37 -3.28
C ARG A 235 12.18 25.02 -2.33
N ALA A 236 12.10 25.39 -1.06
CA ALA A 236 13.09 25.07 -0.06
C ALA A 236 13.00 23.61 0.44
N SER A 237 11.84 22.97 0.27
CA SER A 237 11.49 21.67 0.85
C SER A 237 11.11 20.61 -0.19
N LEU A 238 10.68 21.02 -1.38
CA LEU A 238 10.23 20.15 -2.46
C LEU A 238 11.05 20.33 -3.74
N PRO A 239 11.11 19.29 -4.59
CA PRO A 239 11.72 19.37 -5.92
C PRO A 239 11.03 20.37 -6.84
N GLU A 240 11.75 20.86 -7.83
CA GLU A 240 11.24 21.84 -8.80
C GLU A 240 10.04 21.32 -9.61
N GLU A 241 9.99 20.02 -9.90
CA GLU A 241 8.89 19.37 -10.62
C GLU A 241 7.57 19.36 -9.83
N GLU A 242 7.63 19.20 -8.53
CA GLU A 242 6.45 19.23 -7.66
C GLU A 242 5.99 20.67 -7.40
N CYS A 243 6.92 21.63 -7.34
CA CYS A 243 6.60 23.05 -7.36
C CYS A 243 5.97 23.47 -8.69
N ALA A 244 6.32 22.82 -9.79
CA ALA A 244 5.76 23.10 -11.12
C ALA A 244 4.24 22.84 -11.19
N LEU A 245 3.69 21.97 -10.37
CA LEU A 245 2.25 21.71 -10.28
C LEU A 245 1.50 22.96 -9.80
N PHE A 246 1.98 23.62 -8.75
CA PHE A 246 1.39 24.86 -8.24
C PHE A 246 1.51 25.99 -9.25
N ILE A 247 2.62 26.06 -9.99
CA ILE A 247 2.83 27.02 -11.07
C ILE A 247 1.85 26.74 -12.23
N ALA A 248 1.62 25.47 -12.59
CA ALA A 248 0.66 25.08 -13.61
C ALA A 248 -0.77 25.47 -13.20
N TYR A 249 -1.16 25.26 -11.97
CA TYR A 249 -2.47 25.70 -11.44
C TYR A 249 -2.61 27.23 -11.49
N ALA A 250 -1.57 27.98 -11.10
CA ALA A 250 -1.56 29.42 -11.21
C ALA A 250 -1.67 29.90 -12.67
N GLN A 251 -1.05 29.16 -13.62
CA GLN A 251 -1.17 29.43 -15.05
C GLN A 251 -2.58 29.15 -15.59
N MET A 252 -3.24 28.07 -15.16
CA MET A 252 -4.63 27.78 -15.52
C MET A 252 -5.59 28.91 -15.10
N LEU A 253 -5.27 29.64 -14.04
CA LEU A 253 -6.02 30.80 -13.55
C LEU A 253 -5.54 32.13 -14.17
N SER A 254 -4.55 32.13 -15.06
CA SER A 254 -4.00 33.37 -15.65
C SER A 254 -4.71 33.82 -16.93
N GLY A 255 -5.71 33.10 -17.40
CA GLY A 255 -6.51 33.34 -18.58
C GLY A 255 -6.71 32.04 -19.37
N GLY A 256 -7.73 31.99 -20.20
CA GLY A 256 -8.10 30.82 -20.99
C GLY A 256 -9.55 30.41 -20.76
N SER A 257 -9.94 29.28 -21.34
CA SER A 257 -11.35 28.88 -21.42
C SER A 257 -12.08 28.85 -20.06
N LEU A 258 -11.41 28.42 -18.96
CA LEU A 258 -12.01 28.39 -17.63
C LEU A 258 -12.48 29.77 -17.14
N ILE A 259 -11.65 30.79 -17.34
CA ILE A 259 -11.96 32.16 -16.91
C ILE A 259 -12.96 32.81 -17.86
N ASP A 260 -12.69 32.69 -19.18
CA ASP A 260 -13.50 33.31 -20.21
C ASP A 260 -14.93 32.77 -20.24
N ASP A 261 -15.12 31.45 -20.14
CA ASP A 261 -16.44 30.79 -20.12
C ASP A 261 -17.23 31.19 -18.85
N THR A 262 -16.54 31.31 -17.70
CA THR A 262 -17.17 31.76 -16.46
C THR A 262 -17.62 33.21 -16.54
N GLU A 263 -16.76 34.11 -17.06
CA GLU A 263 -17.12 35.54 -17.26
C GLU A 263 -18.29 35.71 -18.23
N GLU A 264 -18.36 34.85 -19.28
CA GLU A 264 -19.47 34.85 -20.23
C GLU A 264 -20.79 34.47 -19.52
N GLY A 265 -20.79 33.41 -18.68
CA GLY A 265 -21.93 33.01 -17.89
C GLY A 265 -22.37 34.09 -16.90
N ILE A 266 -21.43 34.81 -16.27
CA ILE A 266 -21.76 35.95 -15.37
C ILE A 266 -22.39 37.12 -16.18
N LYS A 267 -21.88 37.41 -17.37
CA LYS A 267 -22.44 38.42 -18.28
C LYS A 267 -23.87 38.07 -18.73
N ASP A 268 -24.20 36.79 -18.79
CA ASP A 268 -25.56 36.29 -19.05
C ASP A 268 -26.47 36.31 -17.82
N GLY A 269 -26.01 36.92 -16.72
CA GLY A 269 -26.79 37.09 -15.48
C GLY A 269 -26.80 35.87 -14.57
N ILE A 270 -25.84 34.96 -14.69
CA ILE A 270 -25.62 33.86 -13.77
C ILE A 270 -24.77 34.36 -12.59
N TRP A 271 -25.14 33.99 -11.35
CA TRP A 271 -24.35 34.29 -10.15
C TRP A 271 -22.94 33.70 -10.23
N ALA A 272 -21.91 34.42 -9.86
CA ALA A 272 -20.51 34.02 -10.07
C ALA A 272 -20.17 32.61 -9.54
N PRO A 273 -20.54 32.18 -8.32
CA PRO A 273 -20.32 30.81 -7.87
C PRO A 273 -21.06 29.78 -8.69
N SER A 274 -22.25 30.07 -9.22
CA SER A 274 -23.01 29.12 -10.08
C SER A 274 -22.34 28.99 -11.43
N SER A 275 -21.93 30.11 -12.06
CA SER A 275 -21.22 30.10 -13.34
C SER A 275 -19.88 29.37 -13.24
N TRP A 276 -19.13 29.64 -12.17
CA TRP A 276 -17.86 28.96 -11.90
C TRP A 276 -18.01 27.43 -11.75
N ARG A 277 -18.98 26.99 -10.92
CA ARG A 277 -19.31 25.56 -10.80
C ARG A 277 -19.58 24.90 -12.13
N ASP A 278 -20.47 25.51 -12.93
CA ASP A 278 -20.89 24.93 -14.21
C ASP A 278 -19.73 24.83 -15.19
N THR A 279 -18.86 25.85 -15.24
CA THR A 279 -17.64 25.85 -16.06
C THR A 279 -16.66 24.78 -15.61
N VAL A 280 -16.37 24.70 -14.31
CA VAL A 280 -15.45 23.68 -13.73
C VAL A 280 -15.94 22.27 -14.03
N GLU A 281 -17.22 21.98 -13.79
CA GLU A 281 -17.80 20.64 -14.06
C GLU A 281 -17.82 20.31 -15.55
N GLN A 282 -18.10 21.29 -16.41
CA GLN A 282 -18.06 21.10 -17.86
C GLN A 282 -16.63 20.73 -18.32
N HIS A 283 -15.62 21.45 -17.88
CA HIS A 283 -14.24 21.18 -18.22
C HIS A 283 -13.76 19.84 -17.60
N ALA A 284 -14.05 19.57 -16.34
CA ALA A 284 -13.73 18.30 -15.70
C ALA A 284 -14.39 17.10 -16.42
N HIS A 285 -15.64 17.27 -16.87
CA HIS A 285 -16.38 16.21 -17.58
C HIS A 285 -15.79 15.86 -18.95
N VAL A 286 -15.15 16.82 -19.64
CA VAL A 286 -14.42 16.57 -20.89
C VAL A 286 -13.28 15.59 -20.62
N PHE A 287 -12.50 15.79 -19.55
CA PHE A 287 -11.39 14.92 -19.16
C PHE A 287 -11.85 13.55 -18.64
N THR A 288 -12.94 13.51 -17.87
CA THR A 288 -13.49 12.24 -17.36
C THR A 288 -14.00 11.30 -18.47
N ARG A 289 -14.41 11.82 -19.64
CA ARG A 289 -14.86 11.04 -20.80
C ARG A 289 -13.74 10.52 -21.68
N MET A 290 -12.53 10.97 -21.46
CA MET A 290 -11.36 10.45 -22.16
C MET A 290 -11.02 9.08 -21.55
N GLU A 291 -10.79 8.08 -22.39
CA GLU A 291 -10.46 6.71 -21.98
C GLU A 291 -9.09 6.58 -21.31
N ASP A 292 -8.38 7.69 -21.15
CA ASP A 292 -7.05 7.79 -20.59
C ASP A 292 -7.13 8.05 -19.06
N PRO A 293 -6.64 7.13 -18.18
CA PRO A 293 -6.65 7.30 -16.73
C PRO A 293 -5.90 8.56 -16.25
N TYR A 294 -4.84 8.96 -16.93
CA TYR A 294 -4.07 10.17 -16.60
C TYR A 294 -4.87 11.44 -16.83
N LEU A 295 -5.63 11.50 -17.94
CA LEU A 295 -6.51 12.64 -18.22
C LEU A 295 -7.73 12.63 -17.26
N ALA A 296 -8.19 11.47 -16.84
CA ALA A 296 -9.23 11.36 -15.81
C ALA A 296 -8.76 11.91 -14.45
N GLU A 297 -7.49 11.74 -14.11
CA GLU A 297 -6.87 12.32 -12.90
C GLU A 297 -6.80 13.85 -12.98
N ARG A 298 -6.58 14.42 -14.18
CA ARG A 298 -6.65 15.87 -14.41
C ARG A 298 -8.03 16.47 -14.21
N ALA A 299 -9.09 15.69 -14.33
CA ALA A 299 -10.43 16.13 -13.97
C ALA A 299 -10.53 16.48 -12.47
N ASN A 300 -9.84 15.73 -11.61
CA ASN A 300 -9.78 16.00 -10.18
C ASN A 300 -8.97 17.26 -9.88
N ASP A 301 -7.86 17.48 -10.58
CA ASP A 301 -7.06 18.71 -10.47
C ASP A 301 -7.90 19.97 -10.80
N ILE A 302 -8.72 19.90 -11.86
CA ILE A 302 -9.62 21.00 -12.25
C ILE A 302 -10.70 21.23 -11.20
N ARG A 303 -11.28 20.18 -10.62
CA ARG A 303 -12.26 20.29 -9.53
C ARG A 303 -11.64 20.87 -8.27
N ASP A 304 -10.43 20.47 -7.93
CA ASP A 304 -9.69 20.98 -6.77
C ASP A 304 -9.41 22.47 -6.91
N LEU A 305 -8.89 22.89 -8.06
CA LEU A 305 -8.72 24.29 -8.38
C LEU A 305 -10.06 25.06 -8.36
N GLY A 306 -11.12 24.41 -8.88
CA GLY A 306 -12.48 24.93 -8.87
C GLY A 306 -13.02 25.17 -7.47
N LEU A 307 -12.82 24.21 -6.56
CA LEU A 307 -13.21 24.33 -5.15
C LEU A 307 -12.46 25.46 -4.44
N ARG A 308 -11.19 25.64 -4.75
CA ARG A 308 -10.37 26.71 -4.15
C ARG A 308 -10.87 28.09 -4.49
N VAL A 309 -11.16 28.36 -5.76
CA VAL A 309 -11.76 29.62 -6.19
C VAL A 309 -13.17 29.79 -5.61
N LEU A 310 -13.97 28.71 -5.60
CA LEU A 310 -15.32 28.73 -5.02
C LEU A 310 -15.31 29.08 -3.54
N ARG A 311 -14.38 28.56 -2.77
CA ARG A 311 -14.18 28.91 -1.36
C ARG A 311 -13.97 30.43 -1.20
N LYS A 312 -13.06 31.01 -2.00
CA LYS A 312 -12.83 32.46 -1.95
C LYS A 312 -14.05 33.31 -2.36
N LEU A 313 -14.85 32.81 -3.31
CA LEU A 313 -16.09 33.44 -3.72
C LEU A 313 -17.18 33.40 -2.65
N MET A 314 -17.19 32.34 -1.82
CA MET A 314 -18.23 32.15 -0.80
C MET A 314 -17.79 32.55 0.60
N LEU A 315 -16.49 32.76 0.85
CA LEU A 315 -15.88 32.90 2.17
C LEU A 315 -15.50 34.34 2.56
N GLU A 316 -16.23 35.35 2.18
CA GLU A 316 -16.10 36.67 2.90
C GLU A 316 -16.50 36.57 4.40
N GLN A 317 -16.87 35.39 4.93
CA GLN A 317 -17.42 35.20 6.29
C GLN A 317 -16.78 34.11 7.14
N SER A 318 -15.67 33.49 6.78
CA SER A 318 -15.03 32.49 7.64
C SER A 318 -13.70 33.02 8.17
N GLY A 319 -13.62 33.10 9.53
CA GLY A 319 -12.42 33.54 10.24
C GLY A 319 -11.21 32.61 10.00
N ASP A 320 -10.03 33.03 10.48
CA ASP A 320 -8.79 32.30 10.44
C ASP A 320 -9.01 30.85 10.95
N ILE A 321 -8.50 29.87 10.18
CA ILE A 321 -8.53 28.45 10.58
C ILE A 321 -7.53 28.29 11.72
N ASP A 322 -8.01 27.87 12.88
CA ASP A 322 -7.15 27.54 14.02
C ASP A 322 -6.59 26.11 13.82
N PHE A 323 -5.31 26.02 13.53
CA PHE A 323 -4.60 24.74 13.38
C PHE A 323 -4.11 24.27 14.75
N PRO A 324 -4.57 23.10 15.26
CA PRO A 324 -4.00 22.48 16.44
C PRO A 324 -2.47 22.28 16.36
N GLU A 325 -1.79 22.22 17.48
CA GLU A 325 -0.32 22.04 17.55
C GLU A 325 0.13 20.73 16.88
N HIS A 326 -0.72 19.69 16.91
CA HIS A 326 -0.53 18.41 16.22
C HIS A 326 -1.76 18.15 15.36
N THR A 327 -1.79 18.70 14.16
CA THR A 327 -2.90 18.56 13.22
C THR A 327 -2.77 17.27 12.41
N ILE A 328 -3.86 16.50 12.37
CA ILE A 328 -4.03 15.40 11.42
C ILE A 328 -5.09 15.84 10.41
N LEU A 329 -4.68 16.02 9.15
CA LEU A 329 -5.63 16.35 8.08
C LEU A 329 -6.52 15.15 7.77
N VAL A 330 -7.83 15.37 7.75
CA VAL A 330 -8.83 14.36 7.44
C VAL A 330 -9.74 14.87 6.33
N GLY A 331 -9.95 14.09 5.29
CA GLY A 331 -10.82 14.46 4.17
C GLY A 331 -11.40 13.26 3.42
N ASP A 332 -12.47 13.50 2.65
CA ASP A 332 -12.92 12.52 1.65
C ASP A 332 -11.82 12.32 0.61
N GLU A 333 -11.23 13.41 0.13
CA GLU A 333 -10.00 13.43 -0.67
C GLU A 333 -9.14 14.58 -0.12
N VAL A 334 -7.99 14.24 0.46
CA VAL A 334 -6.99 15.24 0.88
C VAL A 334 -6.14 15.55 -0.34
N THR A 335 -5.98 16.84 -0.64
CA THR A 335 -5.29 17.30 -1.85
C THR A 335 -3.91 17.87 -1.53
N ALA A 336 -3.05 18.00 -2.54
CA ALA A 336 -1.76 18.67 -2.41
C ALA A 336 -1.92 20.14 -1.92
N THR A 337 -3.04 20.74 -2.28
CA THR A 337 -3.42 22.09 -1.86
C THR A 337 -3.73 22.15 -0.37
N ASP A 338 -4.47 21.18 0.17
CA ASP A 338 -4.77 21.11 1.60
C ASP A 338 -3.48 20.95 2.44
N LEU A 339 -2.52 20.19 1.93
CA LEU A 339 -1.18 20.09 2.54
C LEU A 339 -0.48 21.44 2.55
N ALA A 340 -0.52 22.16 1.43
CA ALA A 340 0.16 23.43 1.26
C ALA A 340 -0.48 24.56 2.10
N GLU A 341 -1.77 24.51 2.37
CA GLU A 341 -2.49 25.45 3.24
C GLU A 341 -2.23 25.20 4.73
N THR A 342 -1.77 24.00 5.09
CA THR A 342 -1.50 23.62 6.48
C THR A 342 -0.08 24.00 6.88
N PRO A 343 0.15 24.74 7.98
CA PRO A 343 1.49 25.01 8.48
C PRO A 343 2.25 23.70 8.75
N LEU A 344 3.38 23.51 8.08
CA LEU A 344 4.15 22.27 8.13
C LEU A 344 4.67 21.93 9.53
N ASP A 345 4.90 22.94 10.37
CA ASP A 345 5.29 22.78 11.77
C ASP A 345 4.16 22.25 12.67
N ARG A 346 2.92 22.33 12.21
CA ARG A 346 1.74 21.81 12.92
C ARG A 346 1.18 20.52 12.30
N LEU A 347 1.49 20.24 11.04
CA LEU A 347 0.99 19.06 10.34
C LEU A 347 1.71 17.79 10.84
N SER A 348 0.96 16.90 11.47
CA SER A 348 1.50 15.66 12.06
C SER A 348 1.09 14.39 11.32
N GLY A 349 -0.02 14.38 10.57
CA GLY A 349 -0.49 13.21 9.85
C GLY A 349 -1.62 13.48 8.87
N ILE A 350 -1.94 12.49 8.03
CA ILE A 350 -2.97 12.56 6.99
C ILE A 350 -3.82 11.30 7.02
N VAL A 351 -5.15 11.45 6.89
CA VAL A 351 -6.11 10.36 6.68
C VAL A 351 -7.08 10.75 5.58
N SER A 352 -7.12 10.00 4.48
CA SER A 352 -7.97 10.28 3.32
C SER A 352 -8.85 9.09 2.96
N ALA A 353 -10.13 9.33 2.66
CA ALA A 353 -11.04 8.28 2.21
C ALA A 353 -10.72 7.79 0.79
N HIS A 354 -10.17 8.66 -0.05
CA HIS A 354 -9.72 8.34 -1.40
C HIS A 354 -8.20 8.47 -1.53
N GLY A 355 -7.67 7.94 -2.62
CA GLY A 355 -6.23 7.97 -2.94
C GLY A 355 -5.54 6.62 -2.73
N SER A 356 -4.36 6.50 -3.31
CA SER A 356 -3.49 5.32 -3.24
C SER A 356 -2.12 5.70 -2.67
N SER A 357 -1.26 4.73 -2.46
CA SER A 357 0.16 4.96 -2.09
C SER A 357 0.95 5.70 -3.17
N SER A 358 0.45 5.76 -4.40
CA SER A 358 1.04 6.47 -5.54
C SER A 358 0.36 7.82 -5.85
N SER A 359 -0.64 8.24 -5.08
CA SER A 359 -1.27 9.55 -5.25
C SER A 359 -0.29 10.70 -4.96
N HIS A 360 -0.46 11.84 -5.60
CA HIS A 360 0.40 13.02 -5.40
C HIS A 360 0.53 13.41 -3.92
N VAL A 361 -0.57 13.30 -3.17
CA VAL A 361 -0.57 13.59 -1.72
C VAL A 361 0.27 12.59 -0.93
N ALA A 362 0.20 11.30 -1.26
CA ALA A 362 1.02 10.28 -0.59
C ALA A 362 2.51 10.50 -0.89
N ILE A 363 2.86 10.86 -2.13
CA ILE A 363 4.23 11.18 -2.55
C ILE A 363 4.74 12.41 -1.79
N LEU A 364 3.93 13.48 -1.70
CA LEU A 364 4.27 14.69 -0.94
C LEU A 364 4.42 14.42 0.56
N ALA A 365 3.48 13.68 1.15
CA ALA A 365 3.52 13.28 2.55
C ALA A 365 4.80 12.48 2.85
N HIS A 366 5.16 11.55 1.98
CA HIS A 366 6.39 10.76 2.09
C HIS A 366 7.64 11.64 2.00
N ALA A 367 7.69 12.59 1.06
CA ALA A 367 8.81 13.53 0.90
C ALA A 367 8.98 14.44 2.11
N LEU A 368 7.87 14.85 2.74
CA LEU A 368 7.84 15.70 3.93
C LEU A 368 8.02 14.89 5.24
N GLY A 369 8.03 13.55 5.19
CA GLY A 369 8.11 12.69 6.38
C GLY A 369 6.84 12.70 7.23
N ILE A 370 5.68 12.95 6.64
CA ILE A 370 4.39 13.03 7.33
C ILE A 370 3.65 11.70 7.15
N PRO A 371 3.31 10.99 8.25
CA PRO A 371 2.56 9.74 8.18
C PRO A 371 1.22 9.91 7.45
N ALA A 372 0.89 8.99 6.52
CA ALA A 372 -0.35 9.08 5.78
C ALA A 372 -1.04 7.71 5.62
N VAL A 373 -2.35 7.71 5.83
CA VAL A 373 -3.26 6.59 5.57
C VAL A 373 -4.26 7.03 4.51
N MET A 374 -4.23 6.35 3.36
CA MET A 374 -5.00 6.69 2.17
C MET A 374 -6.07 5.62 1.88
N GLY A 375 -7.08 5.96 1.08
CA GLY A 375 -8.06 4.99 0.62
C GLY A 375 -8.88 4.33 1.73
N VAL A 376 -9.21 5.07 2.81
CA VAL A 376 -9.97 4.54 3.95
C VAL A 376 -11.46 4.43 3.58
N PRO A 377 -12.02 3.23 3.45
CA PRO A 377 -13.41 3.07 3.04
C PRO A 377 -14.37 3.59 4.12
N ASN A 378 -15.42 4.30 3.71
CA ASN A 378 -16.47 4.83 4.58
C ASN A 378 -15.97 5.70 5.76
N LEU A 379 -14.92 6.49 5.54
CA LEU A 379 -14.40 7.42 6.53
C LEU A 379 -15.48 8.44 6.93
N PRO A 380 -15.86 8.56 8.21
CA PRO A 380 -16.92 9.49 8.64
C PRO A 380 -16.39 10.93 8.79
N VAL A 381 -15.84 11.49 7.73
CA VAL A 381 -15.08 12.74 7.70
C VAL A 381 -15.73 13.86 8.51
N LYS A 382 -17.05 14.09 8.32
CA LYS A 382 -17.79 15.17 9.00
C LYS A 382 -17.85 15.05 10.53
N GLN A 383 -17.67 13.83 11.06
CA GLN A 383 -17.75 13.53 12.50
C GLN A 383 -16.37 13.54 13.17
N LEU A 384 -15.31 13.62 12.38
CA LEU A 384 -13.93 13.53 12.87
C LEU A 384 -13.32 14.89 13.23
N ASP A 385 -13.92 15.99 12.84
CA ASP A 385 -13.36 17.32 13.11
C ASP A 385 -13.23 17.57 14.62
N GLY A 386 -12.00 17.90 15.06
CA GLY A 386 -11.68 18.10 16.48
C GLY A 386 -11.50 16.82 17.30
N VAL A 387 -11.51 15.63 16.68
CA VAL A 387 -11.38 14.34 17.35
C VAL A 387 -9.91 13.92 17.45
N ASP A 388 -9.53 13.33 18.60
CA ASP A 388 -8.19 12.75 18.77
C ASP A 388 -8.00 11.54 17.86
N LEU A 389 -6.90 11.53 17.12
CA LEU A 389 -6.50 10.43 16.23
C LEU A 389 -5.08 9.95 16.53
N VAL A 390 -4.87 8.66 16.28
CA VAL A 390 -3.53 8.09 16.06
C VAL A 390 -3.48 7.61 14.61
N VAL A 391 -2.45 8.00 13.88
CA VAL A 391 -2.19 7.58 12.51
C VAL A 391 -0.97 6.67 12.51
N ASP A 392 -1.12 5.47 11.93
CA ASP A 392 -0.07 4.50 11.69
C ASP A 392 0.09 4.30 10.18
N GLY A 393 0.96 5.11 9.61
CA GLY A 393 1.26 5.08 8.19
C GLY A 393 2.12 3.87 7.76
N TYR A 394 2.69 3.12 8.71
CA TYR A 394 3.38 1.87 8.42
C TYR A 394 2.39 0.74 8.09
N ASN A 395 1.30 0.66 8.88
CA ASN A 395 0.29 -0.40 8.75
C ASN A 395 -0.96 0.05 7.98
N GLY A 396 -1.01 1.31 7.52
CA GLY A 396 -2.17 1.87 6.85
C GLY A 396 -3.42 1.91 7.75
N SER A 397 -3.24 2.14 9.07
CA SER A 397 -4.35 2.16 10.03
C SER A 397 -4.41 3.47 10.81
N ALA A 398 -5.63 3.89 11.16
CA ALA A 398 -5.83 5.02 12.07
C ALA A 398 -6.83 4.66 13.17
N PHE A 399 -6.65 5.26 14.35
CA PHE A 399 -7.44 5.00 15.54
C PHE A 399 -8.22 6.26 15.89
N ILE A 400 -9.53 6.20 15.83
CA ILE A 400 -10.44 7.29 16.17
C ILE A 400 -10.77 7.20 17.67
N ASN A 401 -10.68 8.32 18.38
CA ASN A 401 -10.89 8.38 19.83
C ASN A 401 -10.06 7.29 20.56
N PRO A 402 -8.73 7.28 20.40
CA PRO A 402 -7.91 6.21 20.95
C PRO A 402 -8.03 6.14 22.47
N SER A 403 -8.16 4.91 22.99
CA SER A 403 -8.20 4.68 24.43
C SER A 403 -6.89 5.12 25.11
N LYS A 404 -6.92 5.34 26.42
CA LYS A 404 -5.72 5.71 27.17
C LYS A 404 -4.58 4.69 27.03
N SER A 405 -4.92 3.41 26.88
CA SER A 405 -3.95 2.33 26.64
C SER A 405 -3.26 2.48 25.28
N VAL A 406 -4.04 2.68 24.21
CA VAL A 406 -3.52 2.91 22.85
C VAL A 406 -2.66 4.17 22.80
N LEU A 407 -3.13 5.28 23.39
CA LEU A 407 -2.33 6.52 23.45
C LEU A 407 -1.02 6.33 24.22
N THR A 408 -1.03 5.56 25.31
CA THR A 408 0.17 5.30 26.10
C THR A 408 1.16 4.47 25.30
N GLU A 409 0.69 3.46 24.60
CA GLU A 409 1.48 2.57 23.76
C GLU A 409 2.10 3.33 22.58
N TYR A 410 1.30 4.09 21.80
CA TYR A 410 1.81 4.87 20.67
C TYR A 410 2.73 6.03 21.11
N ARG A 411 2.47 6.66 22.26
CA ARG A 411 3.42 7.65 22.82
C ARG A 411 4.75 7.02 23.24
N GLN A 412 4.71 5.78 23.69
CA GLN A 412 5.94 5.04 23.99
C GLN A 412 6.69 4.72 22.70
N TYR A 413 6.00 4.24 21.65
CA TYR A 413 6.60 3.97 20.34
C TYR A 413 7.25 5.23 19.74
N LEU A 414 6.56 6.37 19.75
CA LEU A 414 7.10 7.64 19.26
C LEU A 414 8.35 8.10 20.04
N ARG A 415 8.38 7.90 21.36
CA ARG A 415 9.57 8.22 22.18
C ARG A 415 10.73 7.28 21.87
N GLU A 416 10.45 5.98 21.75
CA GLU A 416 11.46 4.98 21.36
C GLU A 416 11.98 5.26 19.96
N GLU A 417 11.13 5.62 19.01
CA GLU A 417 11.52 6.00 17.65
C GLU A 417 12.40 7.25 17.64
N ALA A 418 12.00 8.32 18.32
CA ALA A 418 12.79 9.55 18.42
C ALA A 418 14.15 9.33 19.13
N ALA A 419 14.19 8.51 20.17
CA ALA A 419 15.43 8.17 20.85
C ALA A 419 16.37 7.34 19.96
N ILE A 420 15.81 6.36 19.23
CA ILE A 420 16.54 5.55 18.25
C ILE A 420 17.08 6.44 17.14
N GLU A 421 16.28 7.38 16.63
CA GLU A 421 16.69 8.25 15.52
C GLU A 421 17.87 9.14 15.90
N GLN A 422 17.89 9.71 17.10
CA GLN A 422 19.05 10.47 17.60
C GLN A 422 20.31 9.61 17.73
N ASP A 423 20.18 8.40 18.26
CA ASP A 423 21.31 7.46 18.39
C ASP A 423 21.80 6.98 17.01
N LEU A 424 20.90 6.86 16.04
CA LEU A 424 21.24 6.44 14.68
C LEU A 424 21.97 7.53 13.90
N LEU A 425 21.66 8.81 14.10
CA LEU A 425 22.33 9.93 13.43
C LEU A 425 23.85 9.96 13.68
N VAL A 426 24.31 9.53 14.85
CA VAL A 426 25.73 9.41 15.18
C VAL A 426 26.46 8.41 14.28
N LEU A 427 25.75 7.41 13.77
CA LEU A 427 26.30 6.37 12.90
C LEU A 427 26.46 6.81 11.43
N LYS A 428 25.86 7.92 11.04
CA LYS A 428 25.78 8.39 9.66
C LYS A 428 27.11 8.28 8.90
N ASN A 429 28.17 8.83 9.47
CA ASN A 429 29.50 8.92 8.83
C ASN A 429 30.40 7.72 9.15
N GLN A 430 29.90 6.72 9.87
CA GLN A 430 30.66 5.51 10.17
C GLN A 430 30.43 4.47 9.08
N PRO A 431 31.46 3.69 8.70
CA PRO A 431 31.26 2.57 7.78
C PRO A 431 30.43 1.46 8.46
N ALA A 432 29.55 0.80 7.71
CA ALA A 432 28.81 -0.35 8.21
C ALA A 432 29.74 -1.58 8.25
N ILE A 433 30.25 -1.90 9.43
CA ILE A 433 31.20 -2.97 9.67
C ILE A 433 30.72 -3.82 10.84
N THR A 434 30.63 -5.14 10.64
CA THR A 434 30.31 -6.09 11.70
C THR A 434 31.37 -6.11 12.81
N THR A 435 31.04 -6.69 13.96
CA THR A 435 31.98 -6.75 15.10
C THR A 435 33.24 -7.55 14.80
N ASP A 436 33.19 -8.49 13.87
CA ASP A 436 34.30 -9.29 13.33
C ASP A 436 34.92 -8.69 12.05
N LYS A 437 34.62 -7.40 11.76
CA LYS A 437 35.20 -6.58 10.70
C LYS A 437 34.83 -6.92 9.28
N HIS A 438 33.70 -7.58 9.08
CA HIS A 438 33.11 -7.75 7.74
C HIS A 438 32.45 -6.43 7.32
N ARG A 439 32.90 -5.84 6.18
CA ARG A 439 32.33 -4.58 5.67
C ARG A 439 31.12 -4.85 4.79
N VAL A 440 30.08 -4.04 4.95
CA VAL A 440 28.87 -4.05 4.14
C VAL A 440 28.67 -2.67 3.53
N SER A 441 28.48 -2.59 2.23
CA SER A 441 28.14 -1.34 1.53
C SER A 441 26.63 -1.10 1.63
N LEU A 442 26.26 0.11 2.06
CA LEU A 442 24.88 0.53 2.17
C LEU A 442 24.54 1.54 1.08
N LEU A 443 23.67 1.12 0.18
CA LEU A 443 23.23 1.88 -0.97
C LEU A 443 21.74 2.22 -0.83
N VAL A 444 21.28 3.21 -1.59
CA VAL A 444 19.86 3.60 -1.58
C VAL A 444 19.14 3.15 -2.85
N ASN A 445 17.84 2.89 -2.70
CA ASN A 445 16.88 2.81 -3.78
C ASN A 445 16.36 4.21 -4.05
N SER A 446 16.35 4.65 -5.30
CA SER A 446 15.88 5.96 -5.73
C SER A 446 15.13 5.86 -7.05
N GLY A 447 14.34 6.86 -7.37
CA GLY A 447 13.61 6.96 -8.64
C GLY A 447 13.22 8.39 -8.97
N LEU A 448 13.30 9.29 -7.99
CA LEU A 448 12.97 10.71 -8.10
C LEU A 448 14.17 11.57 -7.71
N MET A 449 14.22 12.79 -8.26
CA MET A 449 15.26 13.78 -7.88
C MET A 449 15.14 14.21 -6.42
N SER A 450 13.93 14.21 -5.86
CA SER A 450 13.66 14.46 -4.43
C SER A 450 14.45 13.57 -3.49
N ASP A 451 14.78 12.35 -3.93
CA ASP A 451 15.47 11.37 -3.12
C ASP A 451 16.99 11.66 -2.96
N TYR A 452 17.57 12.47 -3.84
CA TYR A 452 19.03 12.64 -3.91
C TYR A 452 19.60 13.30 -2.65
N THR A 453 19.05 14.44 -2.23
CA THR A 453 19.51 15.16 -1.05
C THR A 453 19.32 14.37 0.24
N PRO A 454 18.14 13.77 0.53
CA PRO A 454 18.00 12.88 1.67
C PRO A 454 18.98 11.70 1.65
N SER A 455 19.22 11.08 0.48
CA SER A 455 20.15 9.97 0.31
C SER A 455 21.57 10.35 0.72
N LEU A 456 22.09 11.46 0.22
CA LEU A 456 23.42 11.97 0.60
C LEU A 456 23.48 12.38 2.07
N ARG A 457 22.39 12.95 2.60
CA ARG A 457 22.31 13.31 4.01
C ARG A 457 22.27 12.11 4.95
N SER A 458 21.76 10.96 4.53
CA SER A 458 21.70 9.73 5.33
C SER A 458 23.03 8.97 5.41
N GLY A 459 24.03 9.36 4.62
CA GLY A 459 25.32 8.69 4.54
C GLY A 459 25.30 7.44 3.66
N ALA A 460 24.49 7.45 2.60
CA ALA A 460 24.49 6.42 1.57
C ALA A 460 25.85 6.38 0.84
N GLU A 461 26.30 5.18 0.49
CA GLU A 461 27.57 4.95 -0.22
C GLU A 461 27.37 4.90 -1.76
N GLY A 462 26.18 5.19 -2.25
CA GLY A 462 25.79 5.22 -3.66
C GLY A 462 24.34 4.85 -3.87
N VAL A 463 23.94 4.66 -5.13
CA VAL A 463 22.61 4.22 -5.54
C VAL A 463 22.69 2.77 -6.02
N GLY A 464 22.06 1.84 -5.30
CA GLY A 464 22.08 0.42 -5.66
C GLY A 464 20.91 -0.01 -6.53
N LEU A 465 19.87 0.83 -6.63
CA LEU A 465 18.78 0.69 -7.58
C LEU A 465 18.18 2.05 -7.91
N TYR A 466 18.37 2.52 -9.14
CA TYR A 466 17.60 3.61 -9.69
C TYR A 466 16.46 3.06 -10.54
N ARG A 467 15.21 3.38 -10.15
CA ARG A 467 13.98 2.93 -10.81
C ARG A 467 13.69 3.83 -12.02
N THR A 468 14.13 3.41 -13.20
CA THR A 468 13.95 4.22 -14.41
C THR A 468 12.52 4.26 -14.93
N GLU A 469 11.64 3.38 -14.46
CA GLU A 469 10.23 3.36 -14.83
C GLU A 469 9.46 4.60 -14.35
N ILE A 470 9.84 5.22 -13.25
CA ILE A 470 9.12 6.38 -12.69
C ILE A 470 9.10 7.56 -13.68
N PRO A 471 10.22 8.01 -14.27
CA PRO A 471 10.21 9.00 -15.34
C PRO A 471 9.35 8.65 -16.55
N PHE A 472 9.12 7.37 -16.83
CA PHE A 472 8.25 6.93 -17.92
C PHE A 472 6.77 6.98 -17.52
N GLN A 473 6.45 6.67 -16.26
CA GLN A 473 5.07 6.67 -15.74
C GLN A 473 4.47 8.07 -15.59
N ILE A 474 5.30 9.07 -15.30
CA ILE A 474 4.87 10.47 -15.12
C ILE A 474 4.53 11.15 -16.48
N ARG A 475 4.95 10.56 -17.60
CA ARG A 475 4.77 11.13 -18.93
C ARG A 475 3.61 10.46 -19.68
N ASP A 476 3.18 11.11 -20.74
CA ASP A 476 2.15 10.65 -21.67
C ASP A 476 2.70 9.99 -22.95
N ARG A 477 4.04 9.83 -23.02
CA ARG A 477 4.78 9.20 -24.12
C ARG A 477 6.11 8.62 -23.65
N PHE A 478 6.73 7.77 -24.45
CA PHE A 478 8.10 7.34 -24.21
C PHE A 478 9.04 8.56 -24.22
N PRO A 479 9.85 8.77 -23.15
CA PRO A 479 10.83 9.84 -23.12
C PRO A 479 11.91 9.62 -24.20
N GLY A 480 12.25 10.68 -24.92
CA GLY A 480 13.31 10.63 -25.93
C GLY A 480 14.71 10.45 -25.34
N GLU A 481 15.71 10.18 -26.18
CA GLU A 481 17.10 9.97 -25.76
C GLU A 481 17.65 11.15 -24.96
N GLU A 482 17.38 12.39 -25.41
CA GLU A 482 17.92 13.60 -24.75
C GLU A 482 17.26 13.85 -23.38
N GLU A 483 15.95 13.60 -23.25
CA GLU A 483 15.25 13.71 -21.97
C GLU A 483 15.82 12.71 -20.97
N GLN A 484 15.97 11.45 -21.38
CA GLN A 484 16.56 10.42 -20.54
C GLN A 484 18.03 10.73 -20.18
N TYR A 485 18.80 11.24 -21.14
CA TYR A 485 20.18 11.65 -20.93
C TYR A 485 20.29 12.73 -19.83
N LEU A 486 19.41 13.72 -19.83
CA LEU A 486 19.41 14.77 -18.80
C LEU A 486 19.18 14.20 -17.41
N ILE A 487 18.18 13.31 -17.27
CA ILE A 487 17.86 12.66 -16.01
C ILE A 487 19.03 11.80 -15.50
N TYR A 488 19.59 10.94 -16.37
CA TYR A 488 20.68 10.06 -15.98
C TYR A 488 21.98 10.83 -15.70
N ARG A 489 22.25 11.89 -16.46
CA ARG A 489 23.39 12.77 -16.22
C ARG A 489 23.30 13.44 -14.84
N ASP A 490 22.10 13.85 -14.43
CA ASP A 490 21.87 14.52 -13.17
C ASP A 490 22.14 13.58 -11.98
N VAL A 491 21.55 12.39 -11.99
CA VAL A 491 21.80 11.40 -10.91
C VAL A 491 23.28 10.99 -10.86
N LEU A 492 23.91 10.73 -12.01
CA LEU A 492 25.32 10.34 -12.05
C LEU A 492 26.24 11.44 -11.52
N ASN A 493 25.95 12.70 -11.82
CA ASN A 493 26.73 13.84 -11.31
C ASN A 493 26.50 14.06 -9.81
N THR A 494 25.29 13.91 -9.31
CA THR A 494 24.95 14.08 -7.90
C THR A 494 25.69 13.06 -7.03
N PHE A 495 25.81 11.82 -7.50
CA PHE A 495 26.54 10.75 -6.82
C PHE A 495 27.93 10.52 -7.41
N LYS A 496 28.60 11.59 -7.89
CA LYS A 496 29.93 11.50 -8.47
C LYS A 496 30.95 10.88 -7.51
N GLY A 497 31.64 9.83 -7.99
CA GLY A 497 32.61 9.07 -7.19
C GLY A 497 31.98 7.94 -6.34
N MET A 498 30.68 7.78 -6.40
CA MET A 498 29.91 6.68 -5.79
C MET A 498 29.26 5.86 -6.92
N PRO A 499 29.05 4.54 -6.76
CA PRO A 499 28.38 3.72 -7.77
C PRO A 499 26.90 4.12 -7.91
N VAL A 500 26.41 4.12 -9.15
CA VAL A 500 24.99 4.34 -9.46
C VAL A 500 24.52 3.24 -10.40
N VAL A 501 23.65 2.38 -9.87
CA VAL A 501 23.05 1.26 -10.61
C VAL A 501 21.74 1.73 -11.24
N LEU A 502 21.74 1.94 -12.56
CA LEU A 502 20.52 2.25 -13.32
C LEU A 502 19.91 0.95 -13.83
N ARG A 503 18.68 0.64 -13.39
CA ARG A 503 17.93 -0.49 -13.92
C ARG A 503 17.30 -0.10 -15.27
N THR A 504 17.45 -0.93 -16.31
CA THR A 504 16.70 -0.71 -17.54
C THR A 504 15.21 -0.87 -17.30
N LEU A 505 14.39 -0.35 -18.22
CA LEU A 505 12.95 -0.20 -18.06
C LEU A 505 12.28 -1.50 -17.57
N ASP A 506 11.57 -1.41 -16.44
CA ASP A 506 10.80 -2.49 -15.85
C ASP A 506 9.33 -2.07 -15.74
N VAL A 507 8.63 -2.07 -16.87
CA VAL A 507 7.19 -1.82 -17.00
C VAL A 507 6.46 -3.13 -17.33
N GLY A 508 5.13 -3.15 -17.15
CA GLY A 508 4.28 -4.33 -17.19
C GLY A 508 3.98 -4.87 -15.80
N GLY A 509 3.06 -5.82 -15.69
CA GLY A 509 2.60 -6.30 -14.40
C GLY A 509 1.81 -5.23 -13.63
N ASP A 510 2.34 -4.81 -12.48
CA ASP A 510 1.79 -3.77 -11.60
C ASP A 510 2.24 -2.33 -11.96
N LYS A 511 3.01 -2.17 -13.04
CA LYS A 511 3.59 -0.89 -13.48
C LYS A 511 3.11 -0.52 -14.89
N PRO A 512 1.84 -0.15 -15.05
CA PRO A 512 1.30 0.21 -16.35
C PRO A 512 1.85 1.55 -16.84
N LEU A 513 1.89 1.72 -18.15
CA LEU A 513 2.07 3.02 -18.82
C LEU A 513 0.76 3.39 -19.48
N SER A 514 0.23 4.57 -19.21
CA SER A 514 -1.05 5.05 -19.76
C SER A 514 -1.08 5.05 -21.29
N TYR A 515 0.05 5.41 -21.90
CA TYR A 515 0.21 5.50 -23.35
C TYR A 515 0.71 4.19 -24.02
N PHE A 516 0.96 3.14 -23.23
CA PHE A 516 1.35 1.81 -23.71
C PHE A 516 0.59 0.72 -22.92
N PRO A 517 -0.74 0.65 -23.11
CA PRO A 517 -1.58 -0.27 -22.34
C PRO A 517 -1.29 -1.73 -22.69
N ILE A 518 -1.03 -2.54 -21.69
CA ILE A 518 -0.80 -3.98 -21.80
C ILE A 518 -1.98 -4.69 -21.14
N HIS A 519 -2.77 -5.42 -21.93
CA HIS A 519 -3.93 -6.16 -21.46
C HIS A 519 -3.65 -7.65 -21.46
N GLU A 520 -3.41 -8.23 -20.30
CA GLU A 520 -3.09 -9.64 -20.12
C GLU A 520 -3.93 -10.25 -18.99
N ALA A 521 -4.24 -11.54 -19.10
CA ALA A 521 -4.97 -12.26 -18.06
C ALA A 521 -4.12 -12.46 -16.78
N ASN A 522 -2.80 -12.53 -16.92
CA ASN A 522 -1.84 -12.70 -15.84
C ASN A 522 -0.67 -11.72 -15.99
N PRO A 523 -0.87 -10.43 -15.70
CA PRO A 523 0.11 -9.37 -16.00
C PRO A 523 1.51 -9.61 -15.40
N PHE A 524 1.59 -10.16 -14.19
CA PHE A 524 2.88 -10.47 -13.55
C PHE A 524 3.67 -11.57 -14.24
N LEU A 525 2.99 -12.52 -14.92
CA LEU A 525 3.62 -13.64 -15.64
C LEU A 525 3.83 -13.35 -17.11
N GLY A 526 3.38 -12.21 -17.59
CA GLY A 526 3.31 -11.84 -19.00
C GLY A 526 4.49 -11.00 -19.49
N TRP A 527 4.14 -10.01 -20.26
CA TRP A 527 5.04 -9.11 -20.98
C TRP A 527 5.53 -8.00 -20.04
N ARG A 528 6.75 -8.14 -19.53
CA ARG A 528 7.31 -7.27 -18.51
C ARG A 528 8.84 -7.16 -18.62
N GLY A 529 9.38 -5.99 -18.29
CA GLY A 529 10.81 -5.74 -18.16
C GLY A 529 11.58 -6.03 -19.44
N VAL A 530 12.62 -6.86 -19.34
CA VAL A 530 13.48 -7.18 -20.49
C VAL A 530 12.71 -7.81 -21.66
N ARG A 531 11.61 -8.52 -21.42
CA ARG A 531 10.79 -9.13 -22.47
C ARG A 531 10.21 -8.06 -23.40
N ILE A 532 9.67 -6.95 -22.83
CA ILE A 532 9.18 -5.80 -23.60
C ILE A 532 10.32 -5.17 -24.40
N THR A 533 11.45 -4.94 -23.74
CA THR A 533 12.55 -4.21 -24.36
C THR A 533 13.33 -5.02 -25.40
N LEU A 534 13.24 -6.35 -25.39
CA LEU A 534 13.75 -7.20 -26.47
C LEU A 534 12.79 -7.28 -27.66
N ASP A 535 11.48 -7.28 -27.43
CA ASP A 535 10.46 -7.20 -28.47
C ASP A 535 10.39 -5.81 -29.10
N HIS A 536 10.75 -4.76 -28.35
CA HIS A 536 10.84 -3.36 -28.75
C HIS A 536 12.27 -2.83 -28.55
N PRO A 537 13.25 -3.32 -29.34
CA PRO A 537 14.67 -2.98 -29.15
C PRO A 537 14.98 -1.49 -29.32
N GLU A 538 14.13 -0.73 -30.01
CA GLU A 538 14.24 0.73 -30.12
C GLU A 538 14.12 1.41 -28.76
N ILE A 539 13.26 0.95 -27.84
CA ILE A 539 13.11 1.48 -26.49
C ILE A 539 14.40 1.20 -25.70
N PHE A 540 14.88 -0.04 -25.76
CA PHE A 540 16.10 -0.45 -25.06
C PHE A 540 17.33 0.31 -25.54
N VAL A 541 17.52 0.40 -26.88
CA VAL A 541 18.65 1.11 -27.49
C VAL A 541 18.64 2.58 -27.10
N THR A 542 17.49 3.26 -27.19
CA THR A 542 17.35 4.68 -26.80
C THR A 542 17.74 4.89 -25.34
N GLN A 543 17.28 4.02 -24.44
CA GLN A 543 17.58 4.10 -23.02
C GLN A 543 19.08 3.86 -22.73
N VAL A 544 19.65 2.80 -23.29
CA VAL A 544 21.08 2.46 -23.11
C VAL A 544 21.99 3.53 -23.71
N ARG A 545 21.63 4.12 -24.86
CA ARG A 545 22.35 5.27 -25.45
C ARG A 545 22.39 6.45 -24.48
N ALA A 546 21.23 6.81 -23.93
CA ALA A 546 21.14 7.90 -22.96
C ALA A 546 22.00 7.64 -21.71
N MET A 547 21.96 6.40 -21.16
CA MET A 547 22.76 6.00 -19.99
C MET A 547 24.27 6.09 -20.28
N ILE A 548 24.74 5.53 -21.39
CA ILE A 548 26.17 5.53 -21.74
C ILE A 548 26.65 6.95 -22.03
N ARG A 549 25.88 7.75 -22.77
CA ARG A 549 26.19 9.17 -23.02
C ARG A 549 26.34 9.98 -21.73
N ALA A 550 25.42 9.76 -20.77
CA ALA A 550 25.46 10.42 -19.47
C ALA A 550 26.71 10.05 -18.65
N ASN A 551 27.22 8.83 -18.83
CA ASN A 551 28.37 8.31 -18.10
C ASN A 551 29.74 8.76 -18.61
N VAL A 552 29.85 9.24 -19.85
CA VAL A 552 31.14 9.51 -20.52
C VAL A 552 32.12 10.35 -19.71
N LYS A 553 31.62 11.30 -18.90
CA LYS A 553 32.46 12.21 -18.10
C LYS A 553 32.51 11.85 -16.60
N VAL A 554 31.60 11.00 -16.12
CA VAL A 554 31.43 10.73 -14.69
C VAL A 554 32.01 9.38 -14.30
N ASN A 555 31.79 8.38 -15.14
CA ASN A 555 32.33 7.02 -15.06
C ASN A 555 31.98 6.27 -13.76
N ASN A 556 30.71 6.38 -13.33
CA ASN A 556 30.20 5.71 -12.13
C ASN A 556 28.90 4.92 -12.38
N LEU A 557 28.50 4.78 -13.65
CA LEU A 557 27.33 4.03 -14.08
C LEU A 557 27.56 2.52 -13.96
N GLU A 558 26.57 1.84 -13.42
CA GLU A 558 26.37 0.40 -13.54
C GLU A 558 24.96 0.16 -14.14
N ILE A 559 24.83 -0.77 -15.10
CA ILE A 559 23.54 -1.09 -15.76
C ILE A 559 23.00 -2.39 -15.21
N LEU A 560 21.75 -2.42 -14.76
CA LEU A 560 21.08 -3.60 -14.21
C LEU A 560 19.91 -4.00 -15.11
N LEU A 561 19.90 -5.26 -15.55
CA LEU A 561 18.87 -5.82 -16.43
C LEU A 561 17.81 -6.57 -15.61
N PRO A 562 16.51 -6.10 -15.62
CA PRO A 562 15.43 -6.72 -14.85
C PRO A 562 14.89 -7.97 -15.56
N MET A 563 14.16 -8.81 -14.83
CA MET A 563 13.37 -9.94 -15.34
C MET A 563 14.16 -10.97 -16.19
N ILE A 564 15.47 -11.07 -15.97
CA ILE A 564 16.29 -12.10 -16.66
C ILE A 564 15.86 -13.50 -16.20
N SER A 565 15.36 -14.29 -17.14
CA SER A 565 14.93 -15.67 -16.89
C SER A 565 16.02 -16.69 -17.22
N GLY A 566 17.03 -16.30 -18.01
CA GLY A 566 18.12 -17.18 -18.40
C GLY A 566 19.20 -16.54 -19.27
N LYS A 567 20.18 -17.36 -19.63
CA LYS A 567 21.38 -16.96 -20.35
C LYS A 567 21.09 -16.37 -21.76
N ALA A 568 20.09 -16.88 -22.47
CA ALA A 568 19.81 -16.47 -23.84
C ALA A 568 19.40 -14.98 -23.92
N GLU A 569 18.42 -14.57 -23.09
CA GLU A 569 17.96 -13.17 -23.01
C GLU A 569 19.10 -12.24 -22.59
N LEU A 570 19.91 -12.67 -21.64
CA LEU A 570 21.08 -11.90 -21.19
C LEU A 570 22.06 -11.66 -22.33
N VAL A 571 22.36 -12.68 -23.15
CA VAL A 571 23.26 -12.55 -24.31
C VAL A 571 22.73 -11.54 -25.32
N GLU A 572 21.42 -11.56 -25.61
CA GLU A 572 20.79 -10.59 -26.52
C GLU A 572 20.93 -9.16 -26.00
N CYS A 573 20.65 -8.92 -24.73
CA CYS A 573 20.85 -7.59 -24.11
C CYS A 573 22.33 -7.14 -24.22
N LEU A 574 23.28 -8.03 -23.90
CA LEU A 574 24.71 -7.72 -23.97
C LEU A 574 25.18 -7.37 -25.40
N VAL A 575 24.65 -8.04 -26.40
CA VAL A 575 24.93 -7.72 -27.82
C VAL A 575 24.44 -6.32 -28.17
N LEU A 576 23.22 -5.95 -27.76
CA LEU A 576 22.67 -4.61 -28.01
C LEU A 576 23.48 -3.53 -27.28
N ILE A 577 23.83 -3.73 -26.00
CA ILE A 577 24.63 -2.78 -25.24
C ILE A 577 26.00 -2.56 -25.86
N LYS A 578 26.69 -3.62 -26.30
CA LYS A 578 27.98 -3.53 -26.97
C LYS A 578 27.89 -2.78 -28.30
N ARG A 579 26.83 -3.02 -29.07
CA ARG A 579 26.56 -2.31 -30.32
C ARG A 579 26.36 -0.81 -30.05
N VAL A 580 25.50 -0.46 -29.10
CA VAL A 580 25.24 0.93 -28.71
C VAL A 580 26.53 1.65 -28.30
N ARG A 581 27.37 0.99 -27.47
CA ARG A 581 28.66 1.58 -27.09
C ARG A 581 29.52 1.88 -28.30
N ALA A 582 29.63 0.95 -29.27
CA ALA A 582 30.44 1.14 -30.47
C ALA A 582 29.92 2.29 -31.33
N GLU A 583 28.61 2.43 -31.47
CA GLU A 583 27.98 3.54 -32.19
C GLU A 583 28.33 4.90 -31.55
N ILE A 584 28.26 5.00 -30.19
CA ILE A 584 28.62 6.24 -29.49
C ILE A 584 30.13 6.53 -29.58
N GLU A 585 30.99 5.50 -29.56
CA GLU A 585 32.43 5.66 -29.76
C GLU A 585 32.74 6.26 -31.13
N GLU A 586 32.06 5.81 -32.18
CA GLU A 586 32.18 6.35 -33.53
C GLU A 586 31.69 7.80 -33.61
N GLU A 587 30.52 8.09 -33.02
CA GLU A 587 29.95 9.45 -32.98
C GLU A 587 30.85 10.46 -32.25
N LEU A 588 31.47 10.07 -31.17
CA LEU A 588 32.30 10.94 -30.33
C LEU A 588 33.78 10.94 -30.75
N GLY A 589 34.19 10.00 -31.60
CA GLY A 589 35.58 9.84 -32.00
C GLY A 589 36.56 9.48 -30.87
N GLN A 590 36.06 8.88 -29.80
CA GLN A 590 36.85 8.46 -28.63
C GLN A 590 36.39 7.11 -28.09
N GLN A 591 37.32 6.36 -27.48
CA GLN A 591 36.97 5.12 -26.79
C GLN A 591 36.21 5.41 -25.50
N ILE A 592 35.18 4.59 -25.22
CA ILE A 592 34.34 4.69 -24.04
C ILE A 592 34.46 3.38 -23.25
N ALA A 593 34.74 3.47 -21.96
CA ALA A 593 34.70 2.32 -21.07
C ALA A 593 33.27 1.74 -21.02
N LEU A 594 33.15 0.43 -21.21
CA LEU A 594 31.86 -0.24 -21.00
C LEU A 594 31.48 -0.14 -19.51
N PRO A 595 30.29 0.35 -19.16
CA PRO A 595 29.82 0.30 -17.79
C PRO A 595 29.74 -1.17 -17.28
N ARG A 596 29.84 -1.38 -15.98
CA ARG A 596 29.58 -2.69 -15.43
C ARG A 596 28.14 -3.09 -15.67
N ILE A 597 27.90 -4.35 -16.08
CA ILE A 597 26.57 -4.85 -16.42
C ILE A 597 26.20 -5.96 -15.47
N GLY A 598 25.05 -5.84 -14.82
CA GLY A 598 24.49 -6.81 -13.91
C GLY A 598 23.15 -7.36 -14.37
N ALA A 599 22.78 -8.51 -13.85
CA ALA A 599 21.45 -9.10 -14.01
C ALA A 599 20.69 -9.08 -12.69
N MET A 600 19.40 -8.73 -12.73
CA MET A 600 18.51 -8.87 -11.57
C MET A 600 18.05 -10.33 -11.49
N ILE A 601 18.30 -10.95 -10.36
CA ILE A 601 17.89 -12.33 -10.08
C ILE A 601 16.60 -12.29 -9.29
N GLU A 602 15.50 -12.35 -10.00
CA GLU A 602 14.16 -12.22 -9.46
C GLU A 602 13.16 -13.23 -10.06
N VAL A 603 13.57 -13.92 -11.13
CA VAL A 603 12.82 -15.01 -11.73
C VAL A 603 13.40 -16.34 -11.24
N PRO A 604 12.60 -17.31 -10.77
CA PRO A 604 13.12 -18.59 -10.23
C PRO A 604 14.02 -19.37 -11.18
N SER A 605 13.77 -19.31 -12.49
CA SER A 605 14.64 -19.98 -13.49
C SER A 605 16.07 -19.44 -13.49
N ALA A 606 16.27 -18.15 -13.19
CA ALA A 606 17.59 -17.53 -13.09
C ALA A 606 18.38 -18.06 -11.87
N VAL A 607 17.69 -18.46 -10.79
CA VAL A 607 18.34 -19.09 -9.62
C VAL A 607 19.05 -20.38 -10.02
N TYR A 608 18.41 -21.20 -10.87
CA TYR A 608 18.98 -22.46 -11.36
C TYR A 608 20.06 -22.27 -12.43
N GLN A 609 20.11 -21.12 -13.09
CA GLN A 609 21.10 -20.76 -14.11
C GLN A 609 22.14 -19.75 -13.61
N ILE A 610 22.25 -19.57 -12.28
CA ILE A 610 23.05 -18.50 -11.69
C ILE A 610 24.52 -18.54 -12.13
N GLU A 611 25.12 -19.72 -12.25
CA GLU A 611 26.51 -19.88 -12.68
C GLU A 611 26.74 -19.40 -14.13
N ASP A 612 25.81 -19.75 -15.05
CA ASP A 612 25.84 -19.29 -16.43
C ASP A 612 25.64 -17.78 -16.56
N ILE A 613 24.76 -17.20 -15.74
CA ILE A 613 24.48 -15.76 -15.71
C ILE A 613 25.70 -15.01 -15.14
N CYS A 614 26.25 -15.47 -14.03
CA CYS A 614 27.42 -14.86 -13.40
C CYS A 614 28.66 -14.89 -14.28
N ALA A 615 28.80 -15.89 -15.15
CA ALA A 615 29.90 -15.95 -16.14
C ALA A 615 29.85 -14.85 -17.20
N LEU A 616 28.72 -14.17 -17.35
CA LEU A 616 28.47 -13.13 -18.37
C LEU A 616 28.27 -11.73 -17.79
N THR A 617 28.15 -11.60 -16.47
CA THR A 617 27.85 -10.33 -15.78
C THR A 617 28.97 -9.92 -14.82
N ASP A 618 29.10 -8.62 -14.59
CA ASP A 618 30.06 -8.06 -13.65
C ASP A 618 29.54 -8.08 -12.19
N PHE A 619 28.24 -8.21 -12.00
CA PHE A 619 27.57 -8.33 -10.70
C PHE A 619 26.15 -8.90 -10.89
N VAL A 620 25.53 -9.33 -9.81
CA VAL A 620 24.11 -9.68 -9.77
C VAL A 620 23.43 -8.97 -8.61
N SER A 621 22.14 -8.63 -8.80
CA SER A 621 21.32 -8.02 -7.75
C SER A 621 20.05 -8.87 -7.53
N ILE A 622 19.76 -9.21 -6.27
CA ILE A 622 18.56 -10.01 -5.95
C ILE A 622 17.37 -9.07 -5.79
N GLY A 623 16.35 -9.22 -6.63
CA GLY A 623 15.04 -8.59 -6.50
C GLY A 623 14.13 -9.41 -5.59
N THR A 624 14.23 -9.25 -4.27
CA THR A 624 13.55 -10.13 -3.30
C THR A 624 12.04 -10.10 -3.39
N ASN A 625 11.44 -8.98 -3.81
CA ASN A 625 9.98 -8.85 -3.90
C ASN A 625 9.42 -9.76 -4.99
N ASP A 626 9.93 -9.62 -6.22
CA ASP A 626 9.49 -10.43 -7.36
C ASP A 626 9.93 -11.89 -7.21
N LEU A 627 11.14 -12.15 -6.68
CA LEU A 627 11.60 -13.52 -6.39
C LEU A 627 10.67 -14.22 -5.40
N THR A 628 10.23 -13.52 -4.34
CA THR A 628 9.28 -14.07 -3.37
C THR A 628 7.93 -14.36 -4.03
N GLN A 629 7.39 -13.40 -4.79
CA GLN A 629 6.12 -13.51 -5.49
C GLN A 629 6.10 -14.73 -6.41
N TYR A 630 7.13 -14.91 -7.24
CA TYR A 630 7.19 -16.01 -8.20
C TYR A 630 7.51 -17.37 -7.56
N LEU A 631 8.35 -17.40 -6.52
CA LEU A 631 8.65 -18.65 -5.81
C LEU A 631 7.45 -19.20 -5.03
N LEU A 632 6.67 -18.29 -4.42
CA LEU A 632 5.50 -18.68 -3.63
C LEU A 632 4.21 -18.73 -4.47
N ALA A 633 4.26 -18.26 -5.72
CA ALA A 633 3.09 -18.08 -6.60
C ALA A 633 1.99 -17.23 -5.92
N VAL A 634 2.39 -16.15 -5.26
CA VAL A 634 1.52 -15.25 -4.49
C VAL A 634 1.62 -13.86 -5.05
N ASP A 635 0.50 -13.30 -5.49
CA ASP A 635 0.41 -11.89 -5.85
C ASP A 635 0.31 -11.02 -4.58
N ARG A 636 1.34 -10.21 -4.31
CA ARG A 636 1.42 -9.33 -3.14
C ARG A 636 0.35 -8.25 -3.11
N ASN A 637 -0.23 -7.91 -4.28
CA ASN A 637 -1.27 -6.89 -4.42
C ASN A 637 -2.69 -7.48 -4.27
N ASN A 638 -2.82 -8.81 -4.17
CA ASN A 638 -4.10 -9.48 -3.99
C ASN A 638 -4.37 -9.69 -2.50
N GLU A 639 -5.32 -8.96 -1.95
CA GLU A 639 -5.68 -8.96 -0.52
C GLU A 639 -5.98 -10.36 0.04
N ASN A 640 -6.52 -11.28 -0.80
CA ASN A 640 -6.89 -12.62 -0.36
C ASN A 640 -5.70 -13.56 -0.11
N VAL A 641 -4.52 -13.25 -0.65
CA VAL A 641 -3.33 -14.10 -0.57
C VAL A 641 -2.08 -13.34 -0.09
N ALA A 642 -2.15 -12.03 0.09
CA ALA A 642 -1.02 -11.18 0.51
C ALA A 642 -0.38 -11.68 1.82
N ASP A 643 -1.16 -12.23 2.75
CA ASP A 643 -0.65 -12.80 4.00
C ASP A 643 0.28 -14.01 3.81
N LEU A 644 0.20 -14.67 2.65
CA LEU A 644 1.12 -15.75 2.28
C LEU A 644 2.46 -15.23 1.75
N PHE A 645 2.55 -13.95 1.43
CA PHE A 645 3.77 -13.32 0.94
C PHE A 645 4.74 -13.08 2.10
N SER A 646 5.88 -13.76 2.09
CA SER A 646 6.92 -13.57 3.10
C SER A 646 8.30 -13.73 2.50
N SER A 647 9.07 -12.66 2.47
CA SER A 647 10.48 -12.69 2.02
C SER A 647 11.40 -13.49 2.97
N MET A 648 10.95 -13.80 4.19
CA MET A 648 11.63 -14.69 5.13
C MET A 648 11.17 -16.16 5.02
N HIS A 649 10.39 -16.49 3.99
CA HIS A 649 9.96 -17.88 3.74
C HIS A 649 11.18 -18.79 3.48
N PRO A 650 11.20 -20.02 4.04
CA PRO A 650 12.35 -20.93 3.90
C PRO A 650 12.76 -21.18 2.44
N ALA A 651 11.81 -21.28 1.51
CA ALA A 651 12.10 -21.45 0.08
C ALA A 651 12.85 -20.24 -0.50
N VAL A 652 12.47 -19.00 -0.10
CA VAL A 652 13.12 -17.76 -0.55
C VAL A 652 14.54 -17.69 -0.02
N LEU A 653 14.73 -17.94 1.29
CA LEU A 653 16.07 -17.95 1.91
C LEU A 653 16.99 -19.00 1.28
N LYS A 654 16.47 -20.19 0.97
CA LYS A 654 17.23 -21.26 0.27
C LYS A 654 17.61 -20.85 -1.15
N ALA A 655 16.70 -20.24 -1.90
CA ALA A 655 16.98 -19.72 -3.24
C ALA A 655 18.04 -18.63 -3.22
N MET A 656 17.97 -17.69 -2.28
CA MET A 656 18.97 -16.64 -2.12
C MET A 656 20.34 -17.23 -1.73
N ARG A 657 20.39 -18.20 -0.83
CA ARG A 657 21.63 -18.92 -0.52
C ARG A 657 22.22 -19.62 -1.74
N GLN A 658 21.38 -20.24 -2.58
CA GLN A 658 21.83 -20.85 -3.84
C GLN A 658 22.42 -19.82 -4.80
N ILE A 659 21.81 -18.63 -4.93
CA ILE A 659 22.34 -17.53 -5.74
C ILE A 659 23.74 -17.13 -5.24
N VAL A 660 23.90 -16.89 -3.95
CA VAL A 660 25.18 -16.48 -3.36
C VAL A 660 26.25 -17.54 -3.57
N GLN A 661 25.92 -18.82 -3.35
CA GLN A 661 26.84 -19.93 -3.56
C GLN A 661 27.25 -20.10 -5.03
N GLY A 662 26.29 -19.95 -5.96
CA GLY A 662 26.57 -20.02 -7.39
C GLY A 662 27.44 -18.86 -7.87
N ALA A 663 27.14 -17.64 -7.43
CA ALA A 663 27.91 -16.43 -7.75
C ALA A 663 29.35 -16.49 -7.20
N ALA A 664 29.53 -17.06 -6.02
CA ALA A 664 30.86 -17.23 -5.39
C ALA A 664 31.81 -18.08 -6.25
N LYS A 665 31.28 -19.05 -7.04
CA LYS A 665 32.12 -19.88 -7.93
C LYS A 665 32.78 -19.07 -9.05
N SER A 666 32.14 -18.00 -9.50
CA SER A 666 32.66 -17.07 -10.52
C SER A 666 33.33 -15.84 -9.91
N GLY A 667 33.28 -15.68 -8.58
CA GLY A 667 33.73 -14.47 -7.92
C GLY A 667 32.87 -13.24 -8.21
N THR A 668 31.61 -13.46 -8.69
CA THR A 668 30.69 -12.37 -9.06
C THR A 668 30.05 -11.77 -7.81
N PRO A 669 30.14 -10.44 -7.59
CA PRO A 669 29.51 -9.76 -6.45
C PRO A 669 27.98 -9.90 -6.49
N VAL A 670 27.41 -10.08 -5.29
CA VAL A 670 25.94 -10.17 -5.08
C VAL A 670 25.49 -8.99 -4.24
N SER A 671 24.48 -8.27 -4.74
CA SER A 671 23.75 -7.24 -3.98
C SER A 671 22.27 -7.63 -3.81
N VAL A 672 21.59 -6.94 -2.89
CA VAL A 672 20.14 -7.08 -2.70
C VAL A 672 19.51 -5.70 -2.76
N CYS A 673 18.44 -5.53 -3.55
CA CYS A 673 17.75 -4.26 -3.72
C CYS A 673 16.24 -4.31 -3.41
N GLY A 674 15.70 -5.48 -3.03
CA GLY A 674 14.33 -5.60 -2.57
C GLY A 674 14.13 -5.12 -1.12
N GLU A 675 12.88 -5.05 -0.68
CA GLU A 675 12.51 -4.54 0.65
C GLU A 675 13.15 -5.28 1.82
N LEU A 676 13.47 -6.56 1.65
CA LEU A 676 14.17 -7.36 2.65
C LEU A 676 15.52 -6.75 3.06
N ALA A 677 16.18 -6.00 2.18
CA ALA A 677 17.44 -5.32 2.48
C ALA A 677 17.29 -4.18 3.51
N GLY A 678 16.08 -3.63 3.65
CA GLY A 678 15.76 -2.60 4.64
C GLY A 678 15.10 -3.13 5.92
N ASP A 679 14.63 -4.39 5.93
CA ASP A 679 14.07 -5.05 7.13
C ASP A 679 15.22 -5.44 8.08
N PRO A 680 15.22 -4.99 9.34
CA PRO A 680 16.25 -5.35 10.32
C PRO A 680 16.50 -6.86 10.44
N LEU A 681 15.46 -7.68 10.39
CA LEU A 681 15.58 -9.15 10.43
C LEU A 681 16.15 -9.69 9.11
N GLY A 682 15.71 -9.11 7.99
CA GLY A 682 16.23 -9.40 6.66
C GLY A 682 17.71 -9.10 6.57
N VAL A 683 18.16 -7.95 7.06
CA VAL A 683 19.58 -7.56 7.11
C VAL A 683 20.43 -8.64 7.82
N MET A 684 19.97 -9.14 8.97
CA MET A 684 20.68 -10.21 9.70
C MET A 684 20.82 -11.47 8.85
N ALA A 685 19.76 -11.89 8.16
CA ALA A 685 19.80 -13.07 7.29
C ALA A 685 20.72 -12.85 6.08
N LEU A 686 20.66 -11.67 5.45
CA LEU A 686 21.47 -11.33 4.27
C LEU A 686 22.96 -11.29 4.60
N ILE A 687 23.34 -10.69 5.73
CA ILE A 687 24.71 -10.70 6.20
C ILE A 687 25.17 -12.13 6.50
N GLY A 688 24.35 -12.94 7.19
CA GLY A 688 24.66 -14.35 7.45
C GLY A 688 24.86 -15.18 6.17
N MET A 689 24.28 -14.78 5.04
CA MET A 689 24.52 -15.39 3.72
C MET A 689 25.87 -14.97 3.10
N GLY A 690 26.53 -13.92 3.62
CA GLY A 690 27.75 -13.37 3.06
C GLY A 690 27.52 -12.26 2.03
N ILE A 691 26.31 -11.69 1.98
CA ILE A 691 26.01 -10.54 1.11
C ILE A 691 26.60 -9.29 1.74
N ASN A 692 27.35 -8.53 0.96
CA ASN A 692 28.10 -7.36 1.41
C ASN A 692 27.68 -6.05 0.73
N SER A 693 26.58 -6.06 0.00
CA SER A 693 25.99 -4.85 -0.63
C SER A 693 24.48 -4.90 -0.52
N LEU A 694 23.91 -3.94 0.20
CA LEU A 694 22.47 -3.83 0.47
C LEU A 694 21.94 -2.49 -0.02
N SER A 695 20.87 -2.49 -0.80
CA SER A 695 20.21 -1.29 -1.29
C SER A 695 18.77 -1.21 -0.76
N MET A 696 18.43 -0.09 -0.16
CA MET A 696 17.18 0.08 0.57
C MET A 696 16.65 1.51 0.49
N SER A 697 15.48 1.77 1.04
CA SER A 697 14.96 3.12 1.24
C SER A 697 15.86 3.92 2.19
N VAL A 698 15.88 5.24 2.02
CA VAL A 698 16.71 6.16 2.82
C VAL A 698 16.44 6.01 4.32
N GLY A 699 15.17 5.88 4.71
CA GLY A 699 14.75 5.72 6.11
C GLY A 699 15.24 4.44 6.78
N SER A 700 15.50 3.37 6.02
CA SER A 700 16.00 2.09 6.55
C SER A 700 17.52 2.05 6.74
N LEU A 701 18.28 2.95 6.09
CA LEU A 701 19.74 2.86 5.98
C LEU A 701 20.45 2.87 7.34
N LEU A 702 20.12 3.81 8.21
CA LEU A 702 20.74 3.92 9.53
C LEU A 702 20.34 2.78 10.47
N ARG A 703 19.08 2.28 10.35
CA ARG A 703 18.60 1.10 11.09
C ARG A 703 19.39 -0.15 10.68
N ALA A 704 19.54 -0.38 9.38
CA ALA A 704 20.34 -1.49 8.85
C ALA A 704 21.80 -1.38 9.31
N LYS A 705 22.40 -0.16 9.27
CA LYS A 705 23.75 0.11 9.76
C LYS A 705 23.91 -0.28 11.24
N LYS A 706 22.95 0.09 12.10
CA LYS A 706 22.95 -0.27 13.52
C LYS A 706 22.94 -1.78 13.72
N VAL A 707 22.09 -2.50 12.99
CA VAL A 707 22.04 -3.97 13.03
C VAL A 707 23.39 -4.56 12.64
N ILE A 708 23.97 -4.17 11.51
CA ILE A 708 25.26 -4.67 11.02
C ILE A 708 26.35 -4.47 12.06
N MET A 709 26.44 -3.28 12.65
CA MET A 709 27.47 -2.95 13.63
C MET A 709 27.29 -3.66 14.98
N SER A 710 26.13 -4.27 15.23
CA SER A 710 25.80 -4.92 16.50
C SER A 710 26.05 -6.42 16.53
N PHE A 711 26.31 -7.06 15.38
CA PHE A 711 26.52 -8.50 15.26
C PHE A 711 27.81 -8.84 14.52
N SER A 712 28.31 -10.07 14.72
CA SER A 712 29.38 -10.61 13.90
C SER A 712 28.80 -11.37 12.70
N TYR A 713 29.54 -11.40 11.60
CA TYR A 713 29.19 -12.22 10.43
C TYR A 713 29.02 -13.70 10.82
N HIS A 714 29.96 -14.21 11.62
CA HIS A 714 29.95 -15.63 12.03
C HIS A 714 28.68 -15.99 12.83
N GLU A 715 28.30 -15.15 13.80
CA GLU A 715 27.08 -15.31 14.59
C GLU A 715 25.81 -15.33 13.70
N LEU A 716 25.77 -14.46 12.70
CA LEU A 716 24.62 -14.39 11.77
C LEU A 716 24.60 -15.56 10.79
N ALA A 717 25.76 -16.09 10.39
CA ALA A 717 25.83 -17.27 9.55
C ALA A 717 25.33 -18.53 10.29
N GLU A 718 25.69 -18.70 11.56
CA GLU A 718 25.18 -19.78 12.42
C GLU A 718 23.66 -19.65 12.62
N LEU A 719 23.15 -18.43 12.80
CA LEU A 719 21.72 -18.17 12.96
C LEU A 719 20.96 -18.49 11.67
N LEU A 720 21.53 -18.17 10.50
CA LEU A 720 20.98 -18.54 9.21
C LEU A 720 20.89 -20.05 9.03
N ASP A 721 21.94 -20.79 9.40
CA ASP A 721 21.92 -22.26 9.30
C ASP A 721 20.80 -22.86 10.18
N GLN A 722 20.55 -22.31 11.36
CA GLN A 722 19.41 -22.68 12.20
C GLN A 722 18.07 -22.35 11.52
N ALA A 723 17.94 -21.14 10.98
CA ALA A 723 16.74 -20.68 10.30
C ALA A 723 16.36 -21.57 9.10
N LEU A 724 17.34 -22.03 8.33
CA LEU A 724 17.12 -22.88 7.15
C LEU A 724 16.65 -24.29 7.47
N LEU A 725 16.70 -24.72 8.74
CA LEU A 725 16.10 -25.99 9.22
C LEU A 725 14.63 -25.81 9.59
N ILE A 726 14.15 -24.59 9.75
CA ILE A 726 12.77 -24.28 10.10
C ILE A 726 11.93 -24.27 8.81
N SER A 727 10.72 -24.84 8.88
CA SER A 727 9.80 -24.92 7.73
C SER A 727 8.75 -23.81 7.69
N ASP A 728 8.68 -22.98 8.73
CA ASP A 728 7.66 -21.94 8.91
C ASP A 728 8.29 -20.54 8.94
N ALA A 729 7.74 -19.61 8.13
CA ALA A 729 8.26 -18.25 7.99
C ALA A 729 8.08 -17.41 9.26
N ALA A 730 6.97 -17.61 10.00
CA ALA A 730 6.72 -16.87 11.23
C ALA A 730 7.70 -17.29 12.33
N GLN A 731 8.02 -18.59 12.44
CA GLN A 731 9.02 -19.09 13.38
C GLN A 731 10.42 -18.57 13.01
N ILE A 732 10.76 -18.49 11.73
CA ILE A 732 12.02 -17.87 11.29
C ILE A 732 12.08 -16.41 11.73
N ARG A 733 11.03 -15.63 11.49
CA ARG A 733 10.97 -14.22 11.95
C ARG A 733 11.11 -14.12 13.48
N GLN A 734 10.46 -14.99 14.24
CA GLN A 734 10.57 -15.02 15.70
C GLN A 734 12.01 -15.34 16.16
N LEU A 735 12.70 -16.28 15.50
CA LEU A 735 14.09 -16.61 15.80
C LEU A 735 15.01 -15.37 15.67
N TYR A 736 14.89 -14.65 14.53
CA TYR A 736 15.69 -13.44 14.29
C TYR A 736 15.26 -12.28 15.24
N ALA A 737 13.96 -12.10 15.46
CA ALA A 737 13.44 -11.10 16.38
C ALA A 737 13.95 -11.32 17.81
N HIS A 738 13.89 -12.54 18.31
CA HIS A 738 14.44 -12.87 19.64
C HIS A 738 15.95 -12.59 19.74
N LYS A 739 16.69 -12.89 18.67
CA LYS A 739 18.13 -12.59 18.63
C LYS A 739 18.40 -11.08 18.65
N LEU A 740 17.62 -10.29 17.94
CA LEU A 740 17.71 -8.84 17.91
C LEU A 740 17.35 -8.23 19.29
N ASP A 741 16.24 -8.72 19.90
CA ASP A 741 15.81 -8.33 21.24
C ASP A 741 16.88 -8.61 22.32
N SER A 742 17.61 -9.72 22.21
CA SER A 742 18.68 -10.07 23.13
C SER A 742 19.85 -9.04 23.14
N ARG A 743 19.95 -8.21 22.13
CA ARG A 743 20.89 -7.09 22.01
C ARG A 743 20.28 -5.73 22.37
N GLY A 744 19.01 -5.69 22.83
CA GLY A 744 18.30 -4.46 23.13
C GLY A 744 17.88 -3.65 21.89
N LEU A 745 17.81 -4.31 20.73
CA LEU A 745 17.50 -3.68 19.44
C LEU A 745 16.06 -3.95 18.97
N GLY A 746 15.21 -4.49 19.83
CA GLY A 746 13.82 -4.84 19.48
C GLY A 746 12.98 -3.66 18.99
N GLY A 747 13.30 -2.44 19.45
CA GLY A 747 12.67 -1.22 18.94
C GLY A 747 12.85 -0.99 17.43
N LEU A 748 13.92 -1.51 16.82
CA LEU A 748 14.15 -1.38 15.38
C LEU A 748 13.14 -2.17 14.53
N ILE A 749 12.51 -3.23 15.09
CA ILE A 749 11.49 -4.01 14.40
C ILE A 749 10.13 -3.31 14.52
N ARG A 750 9.86 -2.70 15.68
CA ARG A 750 8.53 -2.13 16.01
C ARG A 750 8.25 -0.85 15.22
N ALA A 751 9.29 -0.08 14.95
CA ALA A 751 9.21 1.12 14.12
C ALA A 751 9.09 0.86 12.58
N GLY A 752 8.87 -0.38 12.17
CA GLY A 752 8.72 -0.81 10.77
C GLY A 752 7.61 -1.85 10.56
N LYS A 753 6.74 -2.01 11.58
CA LYS A 753 5.55 -2.89 11.47
C LYS A 753 4.29 -2.08 11.47
#